data_636f58bfe9f96ba5ee7dacb38437a82d
#
_entry.id   636f58bfe9f96ba5ee7dacb38437a82d
#
_cell.length_a   1.000
_cell.length_b   1.000
_cell.length_c   1.000
_cell.angle_alpha   90.00
_cell.angle_beta   90.00
_cell.angle_gamma   90.00
#
_symmetry.space_group_name_H-M   'P 1'
#
loop_
_entity.id
_entity.type
_entity.pdbx_description
1 polymer ?
#
loop_
_entity_poly.entity_id
_entity_poly.type
_entity_poly.pdbx_seq_one_letter_code
_entity_poly.pdbx_strand_id
1 'polypeptide(L)'
;MQTMDMTYIHAPATYDFRERSIMYGPVSDMVPSTPIFEMYPLGLTTLCEYLERHGLRARIYNLASMMLHKKNFDVEKNLAALDSRMFGIDLHWMPHCHGSIEVAKILKRLHPRTPVSFGGLSSSIFHEDLIKYDCIDYVFRGDSTEEPMRMLVERIARADRTHTPVGDLSDIPNLTWKDAEGTIHINPLSWVPDDMNAISLDYDYPMKGVLRHHDMTSYLPMKGWLRYPVTASLTCRGCARNCATCGGSAYAFKNHFGRRRVAWRSPELLIRDIEHVQNHVWGPIFVLNDFLQAGPEYTREFVCGLKGKVRNPIGFEFFGPPPGGDDFYHMLDENLKSWSVEISAESHDDDVRKAFGKGHYTMRELEDTIVDALSHPNCERFDLYFMTGIPKQTAKSVRETGEYVQHLYERVNYDPRLVVLTSPMAPFLDVGSIAFDNPDHYGYKLRARTFEEHRERMILPSWKHIMNYESTCMSNDEMVEATYDAALDLNRIKGEHGILDPKMAAGVDARIRQAREQMRRLDDVLYNGTGRIDARLASLKEEFERLSENTVAEKSELNWAFDVKPTHVGHLAKLWLKNEPANFAARLAGKTRPACSDFDYPDQETGVKAPAWNPDGTANCTFKGEVTDGMGDGRALADDDGLQVAAAGSVVAPGFSVANTNEAFDEHNAELEAGRAGTSSVVGAAPAILACALQTVERDPLLEQMMVEEREREEARERGEVIASGAVSSAAGFKGAGGAAGARDARKLDRLRDGKK
;
A
#
# COMPACT_ATOMS: atom_id res chain seq x y z
N MET A 1 21.24 -10.04 -22.34
CA MET A 1 20.20 -10.50 -21.39
C MET A 1 19.16 -11.27 -22.18
N GLN A 2 18.48 -12.23 -21.55
CA GLN A 2 17.37 -12.90 -22.26
C GLN A 2 16.13 -12.00 -22.20
N THR A 3 15.38 -11.90 -23.31
CA THR A 3 14.14 -11.15 -23.43
C THR A 3 13.13 -11.59 -22.35
N MET A 4 12.53 -10.65 -21.62
CA MET A 4 11.44 -10.93 -20.70
C MET A 4 10.14 -11.21 -21.46
N ASP A 5 9.30 -12.10 -20.96
CA ASP A 5 7.96 -12.28 -21.51
C ASP A 5 7.05 -11.15 -21.04
N MET A 6 7.25 -10.69 -19.78
CA MET A 6 6.55 -9.57 -19.17
C MET A 6 7.47 -8.70 -18.31
N THR A 7 7.42 -7.39 -18.48
CA THR A 7 8.04 -6.43 -17.54
C THR A 7 6.99 -5.50 -17.00
N TYR A 8 6.72 -5.59 -15.68
CA TYR A 8 5.87 -4.66 -14.99
C TYR A 8 6.65 -3.41 -14.59
N ILE A 9 6.10 -2.24 -14.88
CA ILE A 9 6.70 -0.95 -14.57
C ILE A 9 5.82 -0.22 -13.59
N HIS A 10 6.35 0.02 -12.40
CA HIS A 10 5.70 0.86 -11.41
C HIS A 10 6.10 2.31 -11.63
N ALA A 11 5.15 3.10 -12.11
CA ALA A 11 5.34 4.51 -12.42
C ALA A 11 5.21 5.37 -11.15
N PRO A 12 5.87 6.54 -11.06
CA PRO A 12 5.60 7.50 -9.99
C PRO A 12 4.17 8.06 -10.11
N ALA A 13 3.60 8.52 -9.02
CA ALA A 13 2.28 9.15 -9.03
C ALA A 13 2.21 10.32 -10.02
N THR A 14 3.23 11.17 -10.02
CA THR A 14 3.35 12.30 -10.94
C THR A 14 4.67 12.24 -11.71
N TYR A 15 4.62 12.22 -13.03
CA TYR A 15 5.80 12.28 -13.88
C TYR A 15 5.95 13.69 -14.49
N ASP A 16 7.10 14.37 -14.54
CA ASP A 16 8.28 14.08 -13.72
C ASP A 16 8.20 14.91 -12.42
N PHE A 17 8.04 14.23 -11.28
CA PHE A 17 7.94 14.89 -9.97
C PHE A 17 9.19 15.70 -9.62
N ARG A 18 10.35 15.37 -10.20
CA ARG A 18 11.63 16.06 -9.97
C ARG A 18 11.64 17.49 -10.54
N GLU A 19 10.78 17.75 -11.52
CA GLU A 19 10.65 19.06 -12.19
C GLU A 19 9.46 19.89 -11.66
N ARG A 20 8.65 19.32 -10.77
CA ARG A 20 7.42 19.96 -10.28
C ARG A 20 7.57 20.46 -8.86
N SER A 21 6.74 21.43 -8.50
CA SER A 21 6.63 21.98 -7.15
C SER A 21 5.26 21.62 -6.61
N ILE A 22 5.17 20.48 -5.91
CA ILE A 22 3.93 19.95 -5.33
C ILE A 22 4.12 19.74 -3.84
N MET A 23 3.23 20.30 -3.03
CA MET A 23 3.16 20.08 -1.60
C MET A 23 2.16 18.94 -1.32
N TYR A 24 2.66 17.72 -1.21
CA TYR A 24 1.82 16.54 -0.96
C TYR A 24 1.28 16.47 0.47
N GLY A 25 1.97 17.07 1.43
CA GLY A 25 1.51 17.21 2.82
C GLY A 25 1.22 15.89 3.52
N PRO A 26 0.11 15.81 4.28
CA PRO A 26 -0.22 14.63 5.11
C PRO A 26 -0.44 13.33 4.34
N VAL A 27 -0.65 13.38 3.03
CA VAL A 27 -0.83 12.18 2.19
C VAL A 27 0.32 11.20 2.31
N SER A 28 1.54 11.68 2.55
CA SER A 28 2.73 10.84 2.70
C SER A 28 2.93 10.28 4.10
N ASP A 29 2.16 10.76 5.08
CA ASP A 29 2.41 10.41 6.49
C ASP A 29 1.80 9.04 6.85
N MET A 30 0.71 8.65 6.17
CA MET A 30 -0.03 7.42 6.49
C MET A 30 0.53 6.16 5.83
N VAL A 31 1.38 6.32 4.84
CA VAL A 31 2.05 5.21 4.14
C VAL A 31 3.54 5.33 4.41
N PRO A 32 4.23 4.27 4.84
CA PRO A 32 5.68 4.31 5.07
C PRO A 32 6.47 4.40 3.74
N SER A 33 6.07 5.30 2.88
CA SER A 33 6.57 5.57 1.54
C SER A 33 6.80 7.07 1.36
N THR A 34 6.93 7.54 0.14
CA THR A 34 7.05 8.94 -0.23
C THR A 34 5.82 9.43 -1.01
N PRO A 35 5.64 10.75 -1.20
CA PRO A 35 4.51 11.29 -1.96
C PRO A 35 4.44 10.83 -3.42
N ILE A 36 5.51 10.31 -3.96
CA ILE A 36 5.53 9.72 -5.31
C ILE A 36 5.06 8.27 -5.34
N PHE A 37 4.79 7.68 -4.18
CA PHE A 37 4.32 6.31 -4.00
C PHE A 37 5.19 5.29 -4.76
N GLU A 38 6.49 5.23 -4.43
CA GLU A 38 7.42 4.28 -5.04
C GLU A 38 7.15 2.82 -4.68
N MET A 39 6.24 2.57 -3.76
CA MET A 39 5.87 1.24 -3.34
C MET A 39 4.96 0.58 -4.39
N TYR A 40 5.45 -0.48 -5.04
CA TYR A 40 4.62 -1.25 -5.96
C TYR A 40 3.64 -2.16 -5.22
N PRO A 41 2.45 -2.44 -5.80
CA PRO A 41 1.44 -3.27 -5.12
C PRO A 41 1.87 -4.73 -5.01
N LEU A 42 1.44 -5.40 -3.93
CA LEU A 42 1.66 -6.84 -3.71
C LEU A 42 1.22 -7.70 -4.90
N GLY A 43 0.17 -7.28 -5.60
CA GLY A 43 -0.32 -7.95 -6.79
C GLY A 43 0.72 -8.11 -7.90
N LEU A 44 1.71 -7.24 -8.02
CA LEU A 44 2.78 -7.43 -8.99
C LEU A 44 3.69 -8.62 -8.62
N THR A 45 3.90 -8.85 -7.33
CA THR A 45 4.66 -10.03 -6.88
C THR A 45 3.90 -11.32 -7.14
N THR A 46 2.58 -11.36 -6.87
CA THR A 46 1.74 -12.54 -7.16
C THR A 46 1.66 -12.82 -8.65
N LEU A 47 1.50 -11.79 -9.48
CA LEU A 47 1.48 -11.91 -10.95
C LEU A 47 2.81 -12.45 -11.49
N CYS A 48 3.94 -11.90 -11.04
CA CYS A 48 5.25 -12.34 -11.49
C CYS A 48 5.55 -13.77 -11.05
N GLU A 49 5.22 -14.13 -9.81
CA GLU A 49 5.36 -15.49 -9.31
C GLU A 49 4.51 -16.45 -10.13
N TYR A 50 3.25 -16.10 -10.38
CA TYR A 50 2.33 -16.91 -11.16
C TYR A 50 2.82 -17.14 -12.60
N LEU A 51 3.32 -16.11 -13.26
CA LEU A 51 3.90 -16.22 -14.61
C LEU A 51 5.15 -17.10 -14.61
N GLU A 52 6.08 -16.92 -13.67
CA GLU A 52 7.32 -17.71 -13.60
C GLU A 52 7.05 -19.19 -13.30
N ARG A 53 6.07 -19.49 -12.46
CA ARG A 53 5.63 -20.86 -12.18
C ARG A 53 5.13 -21.57 -13.43
N HIS A 54 4.55 -20.83 -14.38
CA HIS A 54 4.11 -21.33 -15.69
C HIS A 54 5.20 -21.23 -16.78
N GLY A 55 6.44 -20.97 -16.42
CA GLY A 55 7.57 -20.94 -17.34
C GLY A 55 7.72 -19.66 -18.15
N LEU A 56 6.97 -18.62 -17.82
CA LEU A 56 7.06 -17.29 -18.41
C LEU A 56 7.96 -16.40 -17.55
N ARG A 57 8.86 -15.66 -18.21
CA ARG A 57 9.81 -14.78 -17.50
C ARG A 57 9.18 -13.44 -17.23
N ALA A 58 9.07 -13.10 -15.96
CA ALA A 58 8.51 -11.83 -15.52
C ALA A 58 9.52 -11.00 -14.73
N ARG A 59 9.32 -9.68 -14.71
CA ARG A 59 10.17 -8.74 -13.99
C ARG A 59 9.33 -7.56 -13.45
N ILE A 60 9.65 -7.11 -12.25
CA ILE A 60 9.22 -5.79 -11.75
C ILE A 60 10.35 -4.79 -12.02
N TYR A 61 10.00 -3.64 -12.57
CA TYR A 61 10.87 -2.48 -12.74
C TYR A 61 10.24 -1.28 -12.03
N ASN A 62 10.72 -1.00 -10.82
CA ASN A 62 10.21 0.10 -10.02
C ASN A 62 10.84 1.43 -10.46
N LEU A 63 10.22 2.05 -11.47
CA LEU A 63 10.69 3.31 -12.02
C LEU A 63 10.62 4.45 -10.99
N ALA A 64 9.55 4.50 -10.19
CA ALA A 64 9.39 5.50 -9.14
C ALA A 64 10.55 5.47 -8.13
N SER A 65 10.89 4.28 -7.65
CA SER A 65 12.04 4.08 -6.75
C SER A 65 13.37 4.44 -7.39
N MET A 66 13.59 4.06 -8.66
CA MET A 66 14.80 4.43 -9.39
C MET A 66 14.98 5.95 -9.53
N MET A 67 13.90 6.66 -9.87
CA MET A 67 13.91 8.12 -9.99
C MET A 67 14.16 8.81 -8.67
N LEU A 68 13.64 8.24 -7.57
CA LEU A 68 13.81 8.78 -6.22
C LEU A 68 15.24 8.62 -5.69
N HIS A 69 15.85 7.45 -5.91
CA HIS A 69 17.17 7.14 -5.36
C HIS A 69 18.34 7.68 -6.18
N LYS A 70 18.14 7.88 -7.49
CA LYS A 70 19.20 8.33 -8.40
C LYS A 70 18.89 9.72 -8.95
N LYS A 71 19.47 10.75 -8.35
CA LYS A 71 19.20 12.17 -8.69
C LYS A 71 19.28 12.50 -10.19
N ASN A 72 20.22 11.87 -10.91
CA ASN A 72 20.45 12.10 -12.34
C ASN A 72 19.98 10.89 -13.16
N PHE A 73 18.92 10.19 -12.73
CA PHE A 73 18.42 9.03 -13.44
C PHE A 73 17.76 9.43 -14.77
N ASP A 74 18.33 8.94 -15.87
CA ASP A 74 17.81 9.15 -17.21
C ASP A 74 16.73 8.10 -17.52
N VAL A 75 15.48 8.50 -17.42
CA VAL A 75 14.31 7.64 -17.58
C VAL A 75 14.28 7.04 -18.99
N GLU A 76 14.43 7.87 -20.04
CA GLU A 76 14.32 7.40 -21.42
C GLU A 76 15.41 6.40 -21.78
N LYS A 77 16.65 6.69 -21.42
CA LYS A 77 17.77 5.79 -21.64
C LYS A 77 17.58 4.43 -20.97
N ASN A 78 17.06 4.44 -19.72
CA ASN A 78 16.87 3.21 -18.97
C ASN A 78 15.67 2.41 -19.48
N LEU A 79 14.56 3.06 -19.81
CA LEU A 79 13.41 2.39 -20.42
C LEU A 79 13.73 1.85 -21.81
N ALA A 80 14.50 2.58 -22.62
CA ALA A 80 14.95 2.10 -23.95
C ALA A 80 15.82 0.83 -23.87
N ALA A 81 16.50 0.62 -22.74
CA ALA A 81 17.35 -0.56 -22.55
C ALA A 81 16.58 -1.82 -22.08
N LEU A 82 15.30 -1.71 -21.80
CA LEU A 82 14.46 -2.85 -21.43
C LEU A 82 14.16 -3.71 -22.65
N ASP A 83 14.34 -5.02 -22.52
CA ASP A 83 14.03 -6.01 -23.55
C ASP A 83 12.88 -6.90 -23.05
N SER A 84 11.68 -6.66 -23.55
CA SER A 84 10.45 -7.35 -23.12
C SER A 84 9.49 -7.53 -24.29
N ARG A 85 8.75 -8.66 -24.28
CA ARG A 85 7.68 -8.93 -25.23
C ARG A 85 6.42 -8.14 -24.94
N MET A 86 6.23 -7.77 -23.68
CA MET A 86 5.09 -6.99 -23.22
C MET A 86 5.49 -6.14 -22.01
N PHE A 87 4.97 -4.94 -21.92
CA PHE A 87 5.05 -4.09 -20.74
C PHE A 87 3.70 -4.05 -20.03
N GLY A 88 3.72 -4.10 -18.70
CA GLY A 88 2.55 -3.87 -17.85
C GLY A 88 2.78 -2.66 -16.96
N ILE A 89 1.79 -1.82 -16.84
CA ILE A 89 1.81 -0.69 -15.92
C ILE A 89 0.69 -0.88 -14.91
N ASP A 90 1.03 -0.81 -13.65
CA ASP A 90 0.03 -0.87 -12.60
C ASP A 90 -0.67 0.48 -12.42
N LEU A 91 -1.99 0.42 -12.35
CA LEU A 91 -2.84 1.52 -11.91
C LEU A 91 -3.78 0.97 -10.84
N HIS A 92 -3.18 0.46 -9.77
CA HIS A 92 -3.90 -0.12 -8.64
C HIS A 92 -4.62 0.96 -7.83
N TRP A 93 -4.13 2.19 -7.83
CA TRP A 93 -4.67 3.34 -7.13
C TRP A 93 -4.59 4.60 -8.00
N MET A 94 -5.64 5.44 -7.95
CA MET A 94 -5.77 6.63 -8.80
C MET A 94 -4.63 7.66 -8.69
N PRO A 95 -3.93 7.85 -7.59
CA PRO A 95 -2.76 8.74 -7.54
C PRO A 95 -1.71 8.48 -8.61
N HIS A 96 -1.63 7.26 -9.14
CA HIS A 96 -0.70 6.92 -10.23
C HIS A 96 -1.21 7.31 -11.63
N CYS A 97 -2.42 7.84 -11.77
CA CYS A 97 -3.04 8.08 -13.09
C CYS A 97 -2.21 9.00 -14.01
N HIS A 98 -1.56 10.03 -13.47
CA HIS A 98 -0.72 10.90 -14.28
C HIS A 98 0.56 10.20 -14.74
N GLY A 99 1.34 9.68 -13.80
CA GLY A 99 2.65 9.09 -14.11
C GLY A 99 2.54 7.84 -14.97
N SER A 100 1.53 6.99 -14.74
CA SER A 100 1.31 5.78 -15.53
C SER A 100 1.09 6.09 -17.02
N ILE A 101 0.29 7.10 -17.34
CA ILE A 101 0.07 7.50 -18.74
C ILE A 101 1.33 8.11 -19.38
N GLU A 102 2.03 9.00 -18.66
CA GLU A 102 3.24 9.61 -19.20
C GLU A 102 4.33 8.55 -19.44
N VAL A 103 4.48 7.58 -18.57
CA VAL A 103 5.41 6.45 -18.75
C VAL A 103 4.97 5.55 -19.90
N ALA A 104 3.67 5.28 -20.07
CA ALA A 104 3.15 4.51 -21.21
C ALA A 104 3.46 5.19 -22.54
N LYS A 105 3.30 6.51 -22.64
CA LYS A 105 3.67 7.30 -23.83
C LYS A 105 5.17 7.17 -24.16
N ILE A 106 6.03 7.25 -23.15
CA ILE A 106 7.47 7.07 -23.31
C ILE A 106 7.78 5.66 -23.82
N LEU A 107 7.22 4.63 -23.19
CA LEU A 107 7.42 3.23 -23.60
C LEU A 107 6.97 3.01 -25.04
N LYS A 108 5.79 3.49 -25.43
CA LYS A 108 5.28 3.30 -26.78
C LYS A 108 6.14 4.01 -27.84
N ARG A 109 6.72 5.15 -27.50
CA ARG A 109 7.66 5.86 -28.36
C ARG A 109 9.00 5.09 -28.52
N LEU A 110 9.52 4.54 -27.44
CA LEU A 110 10.79 3.81 -27.43
C LEU A 110 10.65 2.39 -28.00
N HIS A 111 9.52 1.73 -27.76
CA HIS A 111 9.21 0.35 -28.13
C HIS A 111 7.87 0.28 -28.90
N PRO A 112 7.79 0.85 -30.11
CA PRO A 112 6.50 1.03 -30.82
C PRO A 112 5.77 -0.27 -31.15
N ARG A 113 6.47 -1.39 -31.20
CA ARG A 113 5.90 -2.71 -31.50
C ARG A 113 5.58 -3.55 -30.25
N THR A 114 6.10 -3.16 -29.11
CA THR A 114 5.86 -3.89 -27.86
C THR A 114 4.53 -3.42 -27.25
N PRO A 115 3.58 -4.31 -27.01
CA PRO A 115 2.31 -3.93 -26.42
C PRO A 115 2.47 -3.50 -24.95
N VAL A 116 1.60 -2.57 -24.57
CA VAL A 116 1.50 -2.02 -23.21
C VAL A 116 0.14 -2.37 -22.64
N SER A 117 0.13 -2.98 -21.46
CA SER A 117 -1.10 -3.26 -20.69
C SER A 117 -1.18 -2.45 -19.41
N PHE A 118 -2.41 -2.19 -18.99
CA PHE A 118 -2.74 -1.64 -17.70
C PHE A 118 -3.49 -2.67 -16.86
N GLY A 119 -3.36 -2.59 -15.54
CA GLY A 119 -4.09 -3.42 -14.59
C GLY A 119 -4.17 -2.78 -13.21
N GLY A 120 -5.03 -3.31 -12.36
CA GLY A 120 -5.30 -2.81 -11.03
C GLY A 120 -6.72 -2.32 -10.85
N LEU A 121 -7.12 -1.99 -9.63
CA LEU A 121 -8.50 -1.64 -9.31
C LEU A 121 -8.96 -0.37 -10.04
N SER A 122 -8.14 0.68 -10.06
CA SER A 122 -8.50 1.91 -10.78
C SER A 122 -8.53 1.72 -12.29
N SER A 123 -7.65 0.88 -12.86
CA SER A 123 -7.72 0.50 -14.27
C SER A 123 -9.02 -0.20 -14.60
N SER A 124 -9.54 -1.02 -13.69
CA SER A 124 -10.78 -1.77 -13.91
C SER A 124 -11.99 -0.84 -14.04
N ILE A 125 -12.01 0.27 -13.30
CA ILE A 125 -13.11 1.24 -13.33
C ILE A 125 -13.06 2.10 -14.60
N PHE A 126 -11.85 2.52 -15.00
CA PHE A 126 -11.63 3.39 -16.14
C PHE A 126 -11.13 2.65 -17.40
N HIS A 127 -11.39 1.36 -17.53
CA HIS A 127 -10.87 0.57 -18.66
C HIS A 127 -11.29 1.10 -20.04
N GLU A 128 -12.53 1.64 -20.15
CA GLU A 128 -13.02 2.20 -21.40
C GLU A 128 -12.36 3.55 -21.74
N ASP A 129 -11.94 4.33 -20.74
CA ASP A 129 -11.17 5.55 -20.97
C ASP A 129 -9.71 5.23 -21.30
N LEU A 130 -9.12 4.32 -20.54
CA LEU A 130 -7.73 3.92 -20.71
C LEU A 130 -7.45 3.32 -22.09
N ILE A 131 -8.32 2.44 -22.56
CA ILE A 131 -8.11 1.77 -23.84
C ILE A 131 -8.17 2.76 -25.04
N LYS A 132 -8.71 3.95 -24.89
CA LYS A 132 -8.74 4.98 -25.93
C LYS A 132 -7.36 5.61 -26.19
N TYR A 133 -6.44 5.55 -25.23
CA TYR A 133 -5.08 6.07 -25.44
C TYR A 133 -4.32 5.21 -26.45
N ASP A 134 -3.62 5.87 -27.39
CA ASP A 134 -2.81 5.20 -28.42
C ASP A 134 -1.64 4.41 -27.84
N CYS A 135 -1.22 4.75 -26.62
CA CYS A 135 -0.12 4.08 -25.92
C CYS A 135 -0.56 2.85 -25.11
N ILE A 136 -1.84 2.49 -25.11
CA ILE A 136 -2.38 1.36 -24.36
C ILE A 136 -3.03 0.37 -25.31
N ASP A 137 -2.60 -0.89 -25.26
CA ASP A 137 -3.11 -1.97 -26.12
C ASP A 137 -4.11 -2.86 -25.37
N TYR A 138 -3.91 -3.04 -24.05
CA TYR A 138 -4.68 -3.95 -23.20
C TYR A 138 -4.98 -3.34 -21.85
N VAL A 139 -6.18 -3.63 -21.29
CA VAL A 139 -6.53 -3.28 -19.91
C VAL A 139 -7.15 -4.51 -19.25
N PHE A 140 -6.53 -4.97 -18.17
CA PHE A 140 -7.07 -6.04 -17.33
C PHE A 140 -8.00 -5.48 -16.27
N ARG A 141 -9.12 -6.15 -16.05
CA ARG A 141 -10.17 -5.77 -15.10
C ARG A 141 -10.31 -6.81 -13.98
N GLY A 142 -10.75 -6.37 -12.82
CA GLY A 142 -10.97 -7.20 -11.65
C GLY A 142 -9.80 -7.18 -10.66
N ASP A 143 -10.02 -7.84 -9.55
CA ASP A 143 -9.07 -7.96 -8.45
C ASP A 143 -8.16 -9.20 -8.55
N SER A 144 -8.45 -10.07 -9.49
CA SER A 144 -7.74 -11.32 -9.74
C SER A 144 -7.47 -11.44 -11.24
N THR A 145 -6.22 -11.27 -11.64
CA THR A 145 -5.85 -11.22 -13.05
C THR A 145 -4.68 -12.14 -13.40
N GLU A 146 -4.28 -13.00 -12.49
CA GLU A 146 -3.12 -13.88 -12.67
C GLU A 146 -3.30 -14.81 -13.89
N GLU A 147 -4.41 -15.50 -14.00
CA GLU A 147 -4.67 -16.42 -15.11
C GLU A 147 -4.98 -15.70 -16.43
N PRO A 148 -5.86 -14.68 -16.48
CA PRO A 148 -6.02 -13.86 -17.69
C PRO A 148 -4.72 -13.27 -18.22
N MET A 149 -3.85 -12.79 -17.32
CA MET A 149 -2.54 -12.28 -17.67
C MET A 149 -1.63 -13.37 -18.25
N ARG A 150 -1.60 -14.54 -17.61
CA ARG A 150 -0.85 -15.70 -18.11
C ARG A 150 -1.29 -16.08 -19.53
N MET A 151 -2.59 -16.16 -19.77
CA MET A 151 -3.14 -16.47 -21.08
C MET A 151 -2.66 -15.50 -22.17
N LEU A 152 -2.71 -14.20 -21.89
CA LEU A 152 -2.27 -13.18 -22.83
C LEU A 152 -0.76 -13.22 -23.06
N VAL A 153 0.05 -13.25 -21.99
CA VAL A 153 1.53 -13.27 -22.09
C VAL A 153 2.01 -14.52 -22.83
N GLU A 154 1.41 -15.68 -22.56
CA GLU A 154 1.74 -16.91 -23.28
C GLU A 154 1.41 -16.80 -24.77
N ARG A 155 0.26 -16.23 -25.13
CA ARG A 155 -0.16 -16.01 -26.51
C ARG A 155 0.79 -15.06 -27.26
N ILE A 156 1.16 -13.94 -26.63
CA ILE A 156 2.14 -12.99 -27.17
C ILE A 156 3.51 -13.66 -27.33
N ALA A 157 3.98 -14.38 -26.32
CA ALA A 157 5.27 -15.09 -26.39
C ALA A 157 5.28 -16.20 -27.45
N ARG A 158 4.14 -16.85 -27.71
CA ARG A 158 3.99 -17.81 -28.80
C ARG A 158 4.03 -17.12 -30.15
N ALA A 159 3.26 -16.06 -30.33
CA ALA A 159 3.21 -15.27 -31.56
C ALA A 159 4.59 -14.72 -31.96
N ASP A 160 5.33 -14.19 -30.98
CA ASP A 160 6.70 -13.72 -31.19
C ASP A 160 7.64 -14.86 -31.67
N ARG A 161 7.60 -16.02 -30.99
CA ARG A 161 8.43 -17.19 -31.38
C ARG A 161 8.08 -17.77 -32.75
N THR A 162 6.81 -17.72 -33.15
CA THR A 162 6.34 -18.28 -34.43
C THR A 162 6.24 -17.26 -35.54
N HIS A 163 6.49 -15.98 -35.23
CA HIS A 163 6.33 -14.85 -36.15
C HIS A 163 4.91 -14.78 -36.77
N THR A 164 3.92 -15.08 -35.96
CA THR A 164 2.48 -15.04 -36.32
C THR A 164 1.77 -13.91 -35.59
N PRO A 165 0.63 -13.42 -36.09
CA PRO A 165 -0.22 -12.50 -35.34
C PRO A 165 -0.68 -13.11 -34.00
N VAL A 166 -0.93 -12.28 -33.00
CA VAL A 166 -1.47 -12.72 -31.70
C VAL A 166 -2.88 -13.35 -31.85
N GLY A 167 -3.63 -12.88 -32.84
CA GLY A 167 -4.96 -13.39 -33.17
C GLY A 167 -6.06 -12.83 -32.30
N ASP A 168 -7.20 -13.50 -32.33
CA ASP A 168 -8.36 -13.15 -31.52
C ASP A 168 -8.11 -13.42 -30.03
N LEU A 169 -8.53 -12.48 -29.17
CA LEU A 169 -8.37 -12.53 -27.72
C LEU A 169 -9.70 -12.62 -26.96
N SER A 170 -10.80 -12.91 -27.65
CA SER A 170 -12.14 -12.98 -27.09
C SER A 170 -12.33 -14.06 -26.00
N ASP A 171 -11.45 -15.06 -25.98
CA ASP A 171 -11.41 -16.13 -25.00
C ASP A 171 -10.65 -15.78 -23.71
N ILE A 172 -10.00 -14.62 -23.62
CA ILE A 172 -9.28 -14.19 -22.43
C ILE A 172 -10.23 -13.40 -21.53
N PRO A 173 -10.62 -13.92 -20.36
CA PRO A 173 -11.55 -13.22 -19.47
C PRO A 173 -10.94 -11.92 -18.94
N ASN A 174 -11.81 -11.01 -18.51
CA ASN A 174 -11.43 -9.76 -17.84
C ASN A 174 -10.57 -8.82 -18.67
N LEU A 175 -10.46 -9.03 -19.97
CA LEU A 175 -9.62 -8.22 -20.87
C LEU A 175 -10.46 -7.20 -21.65
N THR A 176 -9.99 -5.96 -21.69
CA THR A 176 -10.37 -4.95 -22.68
C THR A 176 -9.21 -4.72 -23.60
N TRP A 177 -9.42 -4.79 -24.93
CA TRP A 177 -8.34 -4.80 -25.90
C TRP A 177 -8.74 -4.18 -27.24
N LYS A 178 -7.76 -3.78 -28.05
CA LYS A 178 -7.93 -3.33 -29.44
C LYS A 178 -7.45 -4.40 -30.40
N ASP A 179 -8.21 -4.64 -31.43
CA ASP A 179 -7.77 -5.45 -32.56
C ASP A 179 -6.84 -4.66 -33.51
N ALA A 180 -6.38 -5.30 -34.58
CA ALA A 180 -5.49 -4.69 -35.55
C ALA A 180 -6.13 -3.51 -36.33
N GLU A 181 -7.44 -3.48 -36.40
CA GLU A 181 -8.25 -2.44 -37.03
C GLU A 181 -8.54 -1.28 -36.07
N GLY A 182 -8.16 -1.41 -34.77
CA GLY A 182 -8.39 -0.43 -33.72
C GLY A 182 -9.77 -0.53 -33.07
N THR A 183 -10.54 -1.60 -33.36
CA THR A 183 -11.83 -1.84 -32.70
C THR A 183 -11.62 -2.25 -31.25
N ILE A 184 -12.37 -1.64 -30.36
CA ILE A 184 -12.31 -1.95 -28.92
C ILE A 184 -13.22 -3.11 -28.62
N HIS A 185 -12.69 -4.13 -27.97
CA HIS A 185 -13.38 -5.30 -27.48
C HIS A 185 -13.35 -5.36 -25.95
N ILE A 186 -14.47 -5.67 -25.33
CA ILE A 186 -14.62 -5.80 -23.89
C ILE A 186 -15.09 -7.23 -23.57
N ASN A 187 -14.17 -8.06 -23.15
CA ASN A 187 -14.49 -9.44 -22.79
C ASN A 187 -15.25 -9.51 -21.45
N PRO A 188 -16.00 -10.57 -21.17
CA PRO A 188 -16.70 -10.72 -19.89
C PRO A 188 -15.76 -10.64 -18.67
N LEU A 189 -16.22 -10.00 -17.60
CA LEU A 189 -15.55 -10.00 -16.29
C LEU A 189 -15.98 -11.26 -15.54
N SER A 190 -15.36 -12.38 -15.84
CA SER A 190 -15.82 -13.70 -15.41
C SER A 190 -14.75 -14.51 -14.68
N TRP A 191 -13.50 -14.10 -14.72
CA TRP A 191 -12.44 -14.70 -13.89
C TRP A 191 -12.43 -14.01 -12.52
N VAL A 192 -13.15 -14.59 -11.56
CA VAL A 192 -13.27 -14.11 -10.18
C VAL A 192 -13.18 -15.31 -9.25
N PRO A 193 -11.96 -15.77 -8.91
CA PRO A 193 -11.76 -16.96 -8.07
C PRO A 193 -12.43 -16.83 -6.70
N ASP A 194 -13.01 -17.92 -6.21
CA ASP A 194 -13.70 -17.97 -4.91
C ASP A 194 -12.74 -18.01 -3.72
N ASP A 195 -11.47 -18.36 -3.95
CA ASP A 195 -10.43 -18.38 -2.94
C ASP A 195 -9.09 -17.83 -3.49
N MET A 196 -8.10 -17.70 -2.61
CA MET A 196 -6.75 -17.26 -2.94
C MET A 196 -5.70 -18.38 -2.87
N ASN A 197 -6.13 -19.64 -2.85
CA ASN A 197 -5.21 -20.75 -2.59
C ASN A 197 -4.25 -21.03 -3.76
N ALA A 198 -4.62 -20.64 -4.96
CA ALA A 198 -3.81 -20.81 -6.17
C ALA A 198 -2.68 -19.76 -6.32
N ILE A 199 -2.67 -18.70 -5.51
CA ILE A 199 -1.64 -17.65 -5.57
C ILE A 199 -0.77 -17.67 -4.32
N SER A 200 0.42 -17.06 -4.41
CA SER A 200 1.35 -16.98 -3.29
C SER A 200 2.15 -15.70 -3.34
N LEU A 201 2.54 -15.19 -2.17
CA LEU A 201 3.58 -14.19 -1.99
C LEU A 201 4.92 -14.91 -1.86
N ASP A 202 5.52 -15.27 -3.00
CA ASP A 202 6.82 -15.94 -3.02
C ASP A 202 7.97 -14.92 -2.88
N TYR A 203 8.61 -14.95 -1.72
CA TYR A 203 9.76 -14.10 -1.44
C TYR A 203 11.07 -14.56 -2.11
N ASP A 204 11.12 -15.75 -2.69
CA ASP A 204 12.22 -16.18 -3.54
C ASP A 204 12.24 -15.40 -4.88
N TYR A 205 11.07 -15.00 -5.38
CA TYR A 205 10.95 -14.34 -6.66
C TYR A 205 11.79 -13.05 -6.76
N PRO A 206 11.65 -12.07 -5.87
CA PRO A 206 12.44 -10.87 -5.93
C PRO A 206 13.93 -11.09 -5.70
N MET A 207 14.32 -12.04 -4.85
CA MET A 207 15.73 -12.41 -4.68
C MET A 207 16.33 -12.90 -6.01
N LYS A 208 15.62 -13.78 -6.71
CA LYS A 208 16.00 -14.22 -8.07
C LYS A 208 16.06 -13.05 -9.03
N GLY A 209 15.11 -12.11 -8.93
CA GLY A 209 15.05 -10.89 -9.74
C GLY A 209 16.27 -10.00 -9.53
N VAL A 210 16.63 -9.73 -8.27
CA VAL A 210 17.83 -8.95 -7.93
C VAL A 210 19.09 -9.58 -8.52
N LEU A 211 19.29 -10.88 -8.34
CA LEU A 211 20.46 -11.59 -8.87
C LEU A 211 20.50 -11.62 -10.39
N ARG A 212 19.34 -11.83 -11.02
CA ARG A 212 19.22 -11.94 -12.48
C ARG A 212 19.47 -10.62 -13.20
N HIS A 213 18.97 -9.53 -12.60
CA HIS A 213 18.96 -8.22 -13.25
C HIS A 213 20.01 -7.25 -12.68
N HIS A 214 20.71 -7.62 -11.61
CA HIS A 214 21.62 -6.74 -10.85
C HIS A 214 20.93 -5.42 -10.47
N ASP A 215 19.68 -5.53 -10.00
CA ASP A 215 18.78 -4.41 -9.74
C ASP A 215 18.04 -4.64 -8.42
N MET A 216 18.65 -4.17 -7.34
CA MET A 216 18.03 -4.21 -6.02
C MET A 216 16.94 -3.16 -5.88
N THR A 217 17.15 -1.97 -6.44
CA THR A 217 16.28 -0.80 -6.25
C THR A 217 14.84 -1.06 -6.73
N SER A 218 14.66 -1.82 -7.81
CA SER A 218 13.33 -2.20 -8.30
C SER A 218 12.57 -3.16 -7.40
N TYR A 219 13.25 -3.79 -6.45
CA TYR A 219 12.63 -4.77 -5.55
C TYR A 219 12.54 -4.30 -4.10
N LEU A 220 13.08 -3.13 -3.79
CA LEU A 220 12.83 -2.46 -2.51
C LEU A 220 11.44 -1.82 -2.55
N PRO A 221 10.55 -2.12 -1.59
CA PRO A 221 9.20 -1.59 -1.65
C PRO A 221 9.13 -0.10 -1.39
N MET A 222 9.99 0.43 -0.52
CA MET A 222 9.99 1.84 -0.15
C MET A 222 11.38 2.31 0.26
N LYS A 223 11.59 3.62 0.21
CA LYS A 223 12.80 4.26 0.73
C LYS A 223 12.95 3.97 2.23
N GLY A 224 14.14 3.50 2.61
CA GLY A 224 14.42 3.15 4.01
C GLY A 224 13.94 1.76 4.44
N TRP A 225 13.38 0.95 3.55
CA TRP A 225 12.91 -0.39 3.88
C TRP A 225 13.99 -1.28 4.52
N LEU A 226 15.25 -1.14 4.13
CA LEU A 226 16.34 -1.90 4.75
C LEU A 226 16.54 -1.59 6.24
N ARG A 227 16.08 -0.42 6.71
CA ARG A 227 16.10 -0.05 8.14
C ARG A 227 14.83 -0.52 8.85
N TYR A 228 13.73 -0.57 8.14
CA TYR A 228 12.44 -1.05 8.65
C TYR A 228 11.84 -2.04 7.66
N PRO A 229 12.28 -3.31 7.68
CA PRO A 229 11.92 -4.30 6.68
C PRO A 229 10.55 -4.92 6.94
N VAL A 230 9.52 -4.09 6.94
CA VAL A 230 8.15 -4.54 7.02
C VAL A 230 7.78 -5.38 5.80
N THR A 231 7.11 -6.49 6.05
CA THR A 231 6.56 -7.38 5.02
C THR A 231 5.08 -7.54 5.24
N ALA A 232 4.40 -8.16 4.30
CA ALA A 232 2.97 -8.39 4.43
C ALA A 232 2.57 -9.81 4.08
N SER A 233 1.44 -10.25 4.62
CA SER A 233 0.74 -11.48 4.24
C SER A 233 -0.71 -11.14 3.90
N LEU A 234 -1.22 -11.70 2.80
CA LEU A 234 -2.58 -11.45 2.31
C LEU A 234 -3.54 -12.51 2.84
N THR A 235 -4.58 -12.08 3.56
CA THR A 235 -5.61 -12.99 4.08
C THR A 235 -6.71 -13.28 3.07
N CYS A 236 -7.07 -12.27 2.28
CA CYS A 236 -8.18 -12.37 1.34
C CYS A 236 -8.11 -11.36 0.20
N ARG A 237 -8.99 -11.55 -0.79
CA ARG A 237 -9.42 -10.54 -1.75
C ARG A 237 -10.91 -10.29 -1.58
N GLY A 238 -11.32 -9.03 -1.61
CA GLY A 238 -12.68 -8.63 -1.26
C GLY A 238 -12.78 -8.11 0.16
N CYS A 239 -13.94 -7.61 0.51
CA CYS A 239 -14.27 -7.12 1.83
C CYS A 239 -15.76 -7.37 2.11
N ALA A 240 -16.11 -7.65 3.36
CA ALA A 240 -17.51 -7.77 3.78
C ALA A 240 -18.09 -6.42 4.27
N ARG A 241 -17.28 -5.36 4.34
CA ARG A 241 -17.72 -4.04 4.80
C ARG A 241 -18.01 -3.10 3.63
N ASN A 242 -18.99 -2.22 3.82
CA ASN A 242 -19.39 -1.21 2.85
C ASN A 242 -19.00 0.19 3.30
N CYS A 243 -17.73 0.40 3.45
CA CYS A 243 -17.27 1.73 3.81
C CYS A 243 -17.42 2.69 2.61
N ALA A 244 -18.17 3.86 2.71
CA ALA A 244 -18.64 4.67 1.57
C ALA A 244 -17.55 5.25 0.69
N THR A 245 -16.43 5.63 1.24
CA THR A 245 -15.38 6.26 0.44
C THR A 245 -14.34 5.26 -0.05
N CYS A 246 -14.52 3.97 0.27
CA CYS A 246 -13.52 2.94 -0.03
C CYS A 246 -13.78 2.25 -1.37
N GLY A 247 -12.83 2.37 -2.30
CA GLY A 247 -12.81 1.64 -3.56
C GLY A 247 -12.53 0.13 -3.44
N GLY A 248 -12.31 -0.37 -2.21
CA GLY A 248 -12.19 -1.77 -1.84
C GLY A 248 -13.35 -2.29 -0.97
N SER A 249 -14.47 -1.58 -0.91
CA SER A 249 -15.67 -2.01 -0.18
C SER A 249 -16.40 -3.18 -0.85
N ALA A 250 -17.28 -3.86 -0.13
CA ALA A 250 -18.15 -4.89 -0.71
C ALA A 250 -18.97 -4.35 -1.90
N TYR A 251 -19.43 -3.09 -1.81
CA TYR A 251 -20.08 -2.39 -2.92
C TYR A 251 -19.17 -2.32 -4.14
N ALA A 252 -17.95 -1.83 -3.99
CA ALA A 252 -17.01 -1.68 -5.08
C ALA A 252 -16.67 -3.04 -5.70
N PHE A 253 -16.40 -4.04 -4.88
CA PHE A 253 -16.10 -5.40 -5.36
C PHE A 253 -17.26 -6.00 -6.15
N LYS A 254 -18.49 -5.85 -5.66
CA LYS A 254 -19.69 -6.36 -6.34
C LYS A 254 -19.94 -5.65 -7.67
N ASN A 255 -19.88 -4.34 -7.70
CA ASN A 255 -20.33 -3.54 -8.84
C ASN A 255 -19.26 -3.34 -9.92
N HIS A 256 -17.98 -3.29 -9.54
CA HIS A 256 -16.89 -2.97 -10.47
C HIS A 256 -15.93 -4.15 -10.74
N PHE A 257 -15.85 -5.13 -9.83
CA PHE A 257 -14.88 -6.23 -9.95
C PHE A 257 -15.52 -7.61 -10.04
N GLY A 258 -16.86 -7.68 -10.09
CA GLY A 258 -17.61 -8.92 -10.21
C GLY A 258 -17.57 -9.85 -8.99
N ARG A 259 -16.89 -9.45 -7.91
CA ARG A 259 -16.73 -10.24 -6.70
C ARG A 259 -17.89 -10.02 -5.74
N ARG A 260 -18.63 -11.09 -5.47
CA ARG A 260 -19.80 -11.07 -4.57
C ARG A 260 -19.50 -11.65 -3.18
N ARG A 261 -18.36 -12.32 -3.00
CA ARG A 261 -17.92 -12.95 -1.74
C ARG A 261 -16.44 -12.68 -1.54
N VAL A 262 -16.03 -12.62 -0.29
CA VAL A 262 -14.61 -12.52 0.06
C VAL A 262 -13.94 -13.84 -0.30
N ALA A 263 -12.85 -13.76 -1.08
CA ALA A 263 -12.01 -14.90 -1.42
C ALA A 263 -10.90 -15.03 -0.36
N TRP A 264 -11.03 -16.04 0.47
CA TRP A 264 -10.10 -16.28 1.57
C TRP A 264 -8.91 -17.13 1.12
N ARG A 265 -7.77 -16.87 1.72
CA ARG A 265 -6.65 -17.81 1.74
C ARG A 265 -6.85 -18.76 2.91
N SER A 266 -6.67 -20.07 2.72
CA SER A 266 -6.84 -21.00 3.82
C SER A 266 -5.88 -20.71 4.97
N PRO A 267 -6.27 -20.92 6.24
CA PRO A 267 -5.40 -20.69 7.40
C PRO A 267 -4.04 -21.39 7.28
N GLU A 268 -4.04 -22.63 6.80
CA GLU A 268 -2.82 -23.42 6.61
C GLU A 268 -1.85 -22.73 5.63
N LEU A 269 -2.35 -22.27 4.48
CA LEU A 269 -1.52 -21.59 3.48
C LEU A 269 -1.06 -20.22 3.97
N LEU A 270 -1.91 -19.50 4.68
CA LEU A 270 -1.55 -18.22 5.28
C LEU A 270 -0.41 -18.37 6.31
N ILE A 271 -0.48 -19.40 7.16
CA ILE A 271 0.58 -19.76 8.10
C ILE A 271 1.87 -20.10 7.36
N ARG A 272 1.79 -20.89 6.28
CA ARG A 272 2.97 -21.21 5.44
C ARG A 272 3.57 -19.96 4.80
N ASP A 273 2.76 -19.02 4.33
CA ASP A 273 3.25 -17.74 3.79
C ASP A 273 4.06 -16.99 4.85
N ILE A 274 3.56 -16.91 6.09
CA ILE A 274 4.25 -16.28 7.21
C ILE A 274 5.55 -16.99 7.53
N GLU A 275 5.56 -18.33 7.59
CA GLU A 275 6.78 -19.12 7.79
C GLU A 275 7.80 -18.90 6.65
N HIS A 276 7.32 -18.78 5.41
CA HIS A 276 8.18 -18.51 4.26
C HIS A 276 8.79 -17.10 4.34
N VAL A 277 7.97 -16.07 4.60
CA VAL A 277 8.43 -14.68 4.75
C VAL A 277 9.57 -14.58 5.78
N GLN A 278 9.36 -15.11 6.97
CA GLN A 278 10.36 -15.00 8.04
C GLN A 278 11.64 -15.83 7.81
N ASN A 279 11.66 -16.73 6.83
CA ASN A 279 12.87 -17.40 6.39
C ASN A 279 13.74 -16.51 5.49
N HIS A 280 13.18 -15.42 4.98
CA HIS A 280 13.84 -14.50 4.06
C HIS A 280 14.06 -13.12 4.68
N VAL A 281 13.14 -12.64 5.52
CA VAL A 281 13.19 -11.31 6.12
C VAL A 281 13.06 -11.39 7.63
N TRP A 282 13.90 -10.67 8.33
CA TRP A 282 13.76 -10.43 9.76
C TRP A 282 13.21 -9.03 9.98
N GLY A 283 11.91 -8.94 10.15
CA GLY A 283 11.18 -7.69 10.34
C GLY A 283 9.70 -7.95 10.62
N PRO A 284 8.92 -6.93 10.90
CA PRO A 284 7.49 -7.08 11.14
C PRO A 284 6.77 -7.68 9.94
N ILE A 285 5.81 -8.55 10.20
CA ILE A 285 4.91 -9.11 9.20
C ILE A 285 3.52 -8.53 9.45
N PHE A 286 3.01 -7.77 8.49
CA PHE A 286 1.68 -7.20 8.55
C PHE A 286 0.67 -8.13 7.89
N VAL A 287 -0.31 -8.59 8.64
CA VAL A 287 -1.40 -9.42 8.16
C VAL A 287 -2.49 -8.49 7.63
N LEU A 288 -2.51 -8.33 6.31
CA LEU A 288 -3.43 -7.41 5.63
C LEU A 288 -4.85 -7.97 5.59
N ASN A 289 -5.79 -7.07 5.74
CA ASN A 289 -7.23 -7.32 5.84
C ASN A 289 -7.63 -8.02 7.15
N ASP A 290 -8.85 -7.75 7.56
CA ASP A 290 -9.44 -8.27 8.79
C ASP A 290 -9.91 -9.70 8.61
N PHE A 291 -9.09 -10.66 9.02
CA PHE A 291 -9.42 -12.09 8.95
C PHE A 291 -10.56 -12.50 9.91
N LEU A 292 -10.92 -11.65 10.87
CA LEU A 292 -12.08 -11.90 11.75
C LEU A 292 -13.38 -11.99 10.96
N GLN A 293 -13.44 -11.36 9.78
CA GLN A 293 -14.58 -11.46 8.87
C GLN A 293 -14.81 -12.88 8.33
N ALA A 294 -13.81 -13.75 8.37
CA ALA A 294 -13.94 -15.16 7.98
C ALA A 294 -14.65 -16.01 9.04
N GLY A 295 -14.85 -15.46 10.23
CA GLY A 295 -15.55 -16.08 11.34
C GLY A 295 -14.65 -16.73 12.39
N PRO A 296 -15.24 -17.17 13.51
CA PRO A 296 -14.49 -17.59 14.70
C PRO A 296 -13.68 -18.87 14.50
N GLU A 297 -14.12 -19.77 13.65
CA GLU A 297 -13.43 -21.03 13.38
C GLU A 297 -12.14 -20.79 12.59
N TYR A 298 -12.21 -20.02 11.50
CA TYR A 298 -11.05 -19.56 10.75
C TYR A 298 -10.04 -18.81 11.64
N THR A 299 -10.56 -17.89 12.46
CA THR A 299 -9.76 -17.10 13.39
C THR A 299 -8.99 -18.00 14.35
N ARG A 300 -9.65 -18.98 14.96
CA ARG A 300 -9.01 -19.92 15.90
C ARG A 300 -7.97 -20.80 15.19
N GLU A 301 -8.32 -21.36 14.02
CA GLU A 301 -7.40 -22.20 13.25
C GLU A 301 -6.15 -21.42 12.87
N PHE A 302 -6.31 -20.19 12.38
CA PHE A 302 -5.20 -19.35 12.00
C PHE A 302 -4.32 -18.98 13.21
N VAL A 303 -4.89 -18.37 14.26
CA VAL A 303 -4.12 -17.87 15.40
C VAL A 303 -3.45 -19.02 16.16
N CYS A 304 -4.18 -20.09 16.47
CA CYS A 304 -3.59 -21.25 17.15
C CYS A 304 -2.54 -21.96 16.28
N GLY A 305 -2.72 -21.95 14.96
CA GLY A 305 -1.79 -22.53 14.01
C GLY A 305 -0.44 -21.80 13.93
N LEU A 306 -0.37 -20.54 14.37
CA LEU A 306 0.88 -19.77 14.45
C LEU A 306 1.79 -20.18 15.63
N LYS A 307 1.25 -20.92 16.60
CA LYS A 307 2.00 -21.31 17.82
C LYS A 307 3.31 -22.02 17.52
N GLY A 308 4.41 -21.44 18.00
CA GLY A 308 5.75 -22.02 17.82
C GLY A 308 6.32 -21.89 16.40
N LYS A 309 5.56 -21.41 15.44
CA LYS A 309 5.99 -21.22 14.05
C LYS A 309 6.50 -19.81 13.78
N VAL A 310 5.96 -18.82 14.48
CA VAL A 310 6.26 -17.41 14.27
C VAL A 310 7.38 -16.93 15.16
N ARG A 311 8.33 -16.21 14.56
CA ARG A 311 9.49 -15.62 15.23
C ARG A 311 9.54 -14.11 15.10
N ASN A 312 9.03 -13.58 13.98
CA ASN A 312 8.97 -12.16 13.68
C ASN A 312 7.79 -11.51 14.42
N PRO A 313 7.85 -10.21 14.75
CA PRO A 313 6.69 -9.48 15.20
C PRO A 313 5.57 -9.55 14.16
N ILE A 314 4.33 -9.70 14.59
CA ILE A 314 3.15 -9.71 13.71
C ILE A 314 2.25 -8.52 14.05
N GLY A 315 1.83 -7.79 13.02
CA GLY A 315 0.79 -6.78 13.10
C GLY A 315 -0.49 -7.24 12.42
N PHE A 316 -1.61 -6.95 13.05
CA PHE A 316 -2.94 -7.26 12.55
C PHE A 316 -3.74 -5.99 12.28
N GLU A 317 -4.39 -5.95 11.13
CA GLU A 317 -5.38 -4.92 10.80
C GLU A 317 -6.78 -5.46 11.11
N PHE A 318 -7.53 -4.72 11.94
CA PHE A 318 -8.93 -5.02 12.22
C PHE A 318 -9.83 -3.85 11.85
N PHE A 319 -11.03 -4.16 11.38
CA PHE A 319 -12.00 -3.13 10.98
C PHE A 319 -12.92 -2.70 12.13
N GLY A 320 -12.71 -3.25 13.32
CA GLY A 320 -13.40 -2.92 14.56
C GLY A 320 -12.90 -3.81 15.71
N PRO A 321 -13.46 -3.67 16.89
CA PRO A 321 -13.15 -4.52 18.03
C PRO A 321 -13.32 -6.00 17.68
N PRO A 322 -12.34 -6.86 18.01
CA PRO A 322 -12.46 -8.29 17.78
C PRO A 322 -13.57 -8.89 18.66
N PRO A 323 -14.35 -9.83 18.15
CA PRO A 323 -15.30 -10.57 18.96
C PRO A 323 -14.61 -11.34 20.08
N GLY A 324 -15.19 -11.32 21.29
CA GLY A 324 -14.64 -12.00 22.47
C GLY A 324 -13.81 -11.13 23.39
N GLY A 325 -13.50 -9.87 23.01
CA GLY A 325 -12.79 -8.92 23.87
C GLY A 325 -11.47 -9.50 24.39
N ASP A 326 -11.28 -9.51 25.70
CA ASP A 326 -10.07 -9.99 26.39
C ASP A 326 -9.71 -11.44 26.03
N ASP A 327 -10.68 -12.33 25.87
CA ASP A 327 -10.46 -13.74 25.48
C ASP A 327 -9.74 -13.86 24.12
N PHE A 328 -10.02 -12.95 23.18
CA PHE A 328 -9.32 -12.91 21.90
C PHE A 328 -7.84 -12.52 22.07
N TYR A 329 -7.57 -11.50 22.87
CA TYR A 329 -6.21 -11.05 23.11
C TYR A 329 -5.41 -12.07 23.94
N HIS A 330 -6.08 -12.75 24.85
CA HIS A 330 -5.50 -13.89 25.58
C HIS A 330 -5.08 -15.00 24.60
N MET A 331 -5.91 -15.31 23.61
CA MET A 331 -5.57 -16.27 22.58
C MET A 331 -4.35 -15.80 21.73
N LEU A 332 -4.20 -14.50 21.44
CA LEU A 332 -2.99 -13.98 20.79
C LEU A 332 -1.75 -14.18 21.66
N ASP A 333 -1.82 -13.86 22.97
CA ASP A 333 -0.71 -14.01 23.91
C ASP A 333 -0.26 -15.46 24.09
N GLU A 334 -1.19 -16.41 24.09
CA GLU A 334 -0.85 -17.84 24.20
C GLU A 334 -0.11 -18.39 22.98
N ASN A 335 -0.28 -17.75 21.81
CA ASN A 335 0.20 -18.28 20.54
C ASN A 335 1.32 -17.44 19.92
N LEU A 336 1.46 -16.17 20.29
CA LEU A 336 2.44 -15.22 19.74
C LEU A 336 3.27 -14.58 20.85
N LYS A 337 4.54 -14.32 20.56
CA LYS A 337 5.46 -13.67 21.51
C LYS A 337 5.50 -12.14 21.39
N SER A 338 5.04 -11.60 20.28
CA SER A 338 5.05 -10.20 19.97
C SER A 338 3.99 -9.95 18.89
N TRP A 339 3.02 -9.12 19.19
CA TRP A 339 1.94 -8.77 18.27
C TRP A 339 1.53 -7.30 18.45
N SER A 340 0.99 -6.75 17.39
CA SER A 340 0.44 -5.38 17.36
C SER A 340 -0.91 -5.38 16.65
N VAL A 341 -1.75 -4.41 16.96
CA VAL A 341 -3.08 -4.25 16.36
C VAL A 341 -3.21 -2.85 15.79
N GLU A 342 -3.85 -2.76 14.65
CA GLU A 342 -4.25 -1.51 14.01
C GLU A 342 -5.77 -1.50 13.83
N ILE A 343 -6.42 -0.43 14.29
CA ILE A 343 -7.84 -0.16 14.02
C ILE A 343 -7.97 1.28 13.54
N SER A 344 -8.60 1.45 12.38
CA SER A 344 -8.98 2.77 11.92
C SER A 344 -10.41 3.06 12.35
N ALA A 345 -10.62 3.86 13.39
CA ALA A 345 -11.94 4.26 13.84
C ALA A 345 -12.58 5.32 12.96
N GLU A 346 -11.78 6.09 12.24
CA GLU A 346 -12.10 7.18 11.33
C GLU A 346 -12.62 8.44 12.04
N SER A 347 -13.52 8.32 13.01
CA SER A 347 -14.03 9.42 13.83
C SER A 347 -14.38 8.94 15.23
N HIS A 348 -14.26 9.81 16.21
CA HIS A 348 -14.80 9.61 17.56
C HIS A 348 -16.30 9.90 17.66
N ASP A 349 -16.86 10.60 16.68
CA ASP A 349 -18.27 10.95 16.60
C ASP A 349 -19.05 9.77 16.02
N ASP A 350 -19.94 9.19 16.81
CA ASP A 350 -20.72 8.01 16.44
C ASP A 350 -21.64 8.24 15.22
N ASP A 351 -22.18 9.44 15.05
CA ASP A 351 -23.03 9.78 13.90
C ASP A 351 -22.21 9.90 12.61
N VAL A 352 -21.01 10.45 12.72
CA VAL A 352 -20.04 10.50 11.62
C VAL A 352 -19.57 9.08 11.29
N ARG A 353 -19.19 8.29 12.28
CA ARG A 353 -18.77 6.88 12.07
C ARG A 353 -19.87 6.05 11.44
N LYS A 354 -21.11 6.17 11.93
CA LYS A 354 -22.27 5.49 11.37
C LYS A 354 -22.50 5.89 9.91
N ALA A 355 -22.45 7.19 9.61
CA ALA A 355 -22.57 7.70 8.25
C ALA A 355 -21.42 7.24 7.35
N PHE A 356 -20.25 7.03 7.93
CA PHE A 356 -19.09 6.49 7.24
C PHE A 356 -19.14 4.97 7.04
N GLY A 357 -19.94 4.23 7.82
CA GLY A 357 -20.03 2.77 7.71
C GLY A 357 -19.35 1.98 8.80
N LYS A 358 -18.99 2.63 9.89
CA LYS A 358 -18.41 2.03 11.09
C LYS A 358 -19.34 2.02 12.29
N GLY A 359 -20.65 1.98 12.02
CA GLY A 359 -21.68 1.93 13.06
C GLY A 359 -21.88 0.56 13.72
N HIS A 360 -21.13 -0.45 13.35
CA HIS A 360 -21.25 -1.81 13.87
C HIS A 360 -20.59 -2.02 15.23
N TYR A 361 -19.97 -1.00 15.80
CA TYR A 361 -19.48 -0.96 17.18
C TYR A 361 -19.56 0.48 17.73
N THR A 362 -19.61 0.61 19.03
CA THR A 362 -19.59 1.89 19.73
C THR A 362 -18.17 2.33 20.06
N MET A 363 -17.96 3.63 20.32
CA MET A 363 -16.65 4.10 20.80
C MET A 363 -16.26 3.46 22.13
N ARG A 364 -17.23 3.15 22.98
CA ARG A 364 -16.96 2.45 24.24
C ARG A 364 -16.40 1.05 24.03
N GLU A 365 -16.96 0.29 23.10
CA GLU A 365 -16.42 -1.04 22.74
C GLU A 365 -15.01 -0.95 22.17
N LEU A 366 -14.72 0.10 21.39
CA LEU A 366 -13.36 0.35 20.91
C LEU A 366 -12.41 0.70 22.06
N GLU A 367 -12.83 1.54 22.99
CA GLU A 367 -12.03 1.90 24.16
C GLU A 367 -11.77 0.70 25.06
N ASP A 368 -12.79 -0.14 25.31
CA ASP A 368 -12.65 -1.39 26.07
C ASP A 368 -11.64 -2.32 25.39
N THR A 369 -11.74 -2.51 24.08
CA THR A 369 -10.79 -3.29 23.27
C THR A 369 -9.35 -2.78 23.38
N ILE A 370 -9.13 -1.45 23.38
CA ILE A 370 -7.79 -0.88 23.54
C ILE A 370 -7.23 -1.19 24.94
N VAL A 371 -8.05 -1.05 25.97
CA VAL A 371 -7.65 -1.40 27.34
C VAL A 371 -7.31 -2.88 27.45
N ASP A 372 -8.17 -3.75 26.92
CA ASP A 372 -7.95 -5.19 26.92
C ASP A 372 -6.62 -5.53 26.21
N ALA A 373 -6.41 -5.07 24.98
CA ALA A 373 -5.19 -5.32 24.22
C ALA A 373 -3.93 -4.87 24.96
N LEU A 374 -3.94 -3.66 25.53
CA LEU A 374 -2.78 -3.09 26.23
C LEU A 374 -2.55 -3.75 27.60
N SER A 375 -3.51 -4.50 28.15
CA SER A 375 -3.30 -5.29 29.38
C SER A 375 -2.40 -6.50 29.15
N HIS A 376 -2.26 -6.94 27.89
CA HIS A 376 -1.46 -8.12 27.52
C HIS A 376 0.03 -7.80 27.34
N PRO A 377 0.94 -8.61 27.90
CA PRO A 377 2.37 -8.34 27.88
C PRO A 377 3.03 -8.50 26.51
N ASN A 378 2.45 -9.31 25.60
CA ASN A 378 2.98 -9.51 24.27
C ASN A 378 2.41 -8.52 23.24
N CYS A 379 1.49 -7.63 23.65
CA CYS A 379 1.05 -6.50 22.86
C CYS A 379 2.14 -5.43 22.84
N GLU A 380 2.78 -5.27 21.69
CA GLU A 380 3.85 -4.28 21.50
C GLU A 380 3.29 -2.90 21.17
N ARG A 381 2.11 -2.86 20.52
CA ARG A 381 1.56 -1.61 20.03
C ARG A 381 0.09 -1.75 19.62
N PHE A 382 -0.67 -0.66 19.84
CA PHE A 382 -2.00 -0.49 19.32
C PHE A 382 -2.08 0.83 18.54
N ASP A 383 -2.35 0.75 17.23
CA ASP A 383 -2.50 1.89 16.34
C ASP A 383 -3.97 2.25 16.16
N LEU A 384 -4.29 3.51 16.37
CA LEU A 384 -5.64 4.07 16.19
C LEU A 384 -5.59 5.23 15.19
N TYR A 385 -6.36 5.09 14.09
CA TYR A 385 -6.38 6.11 13.04
C TYR A 385 -7.71 6.85 13.01
N PHE A 386 -7.61 8.17 12.86
CA PHE A 386 -8.71 9.06 12.56
C PHE A 386 -8.53 9.69 11.17
N MET A 387 -9.65 10.00 10.51
CA MET A 387 -9.64 10.57 9.18
C MET A 387 -10.44 11.86 9.13
N THR A 388 -10.00 12.81 8.32
CA THR A 388 -10.73 14.06 8.08
C THR A 388 -11.28 14.09 6.66
N GLY A 389 -12.47 14.72 6.49
CA GLY A 389 -13.12 14.84 5.18
C GLY A 389 -14.15 13.74 4.88
N ILE A 390 -14.54 12.96 5.87
CA ILE A 390 -15.53 11.88 5.74
C ILE A 390 -16.99 12.40 5.82
N PRO A 391 -17.99 11.59 5.41
CA PRO A 391 -19.39 12.03 5.38
C PRO A 391 -19.89 12.61 6.70
N LYS A 392 -20.70 13.65 6.64
CA LYS A 392 -21.29 14.39 7.78
C LYS A 392 -20.29 15.04 8.74
N GLN A 393 -18.99 14.83 8.58
CA GLN A 393 -17.98 15.39 9.45
C GLN A 393 -17.85 16.90 9.26
N THR A 394 -17.85 17.65 10.33
CA THR A 394 -17.64 19.10 10.35
C THR A 394 -16.24 19.44 10.83
N ALA A 395 -15.75 20.63 10.52
CA ALA A 395 -14.48 21.12 11.07
C ALA A 395 -14.45 21.15 12.61
N LYS A 396 -15.61 21.32 13.25
CA LYS A 396 -15.75 21.22 14.70
C LYS A 396 -15.49 19.80 15.17
N SER A 397 -16.17 18.80 14.58
CA SER A 397 -15.98 17.38 14.92
C SER A 397 -14.53 16.94 14.74
N VAL A 398 -13.84 17.43 13.67
CA VAL A 398 -12.41 17.14 13.49
C VAL A 398 -11.55 17.68 14.64
N ARG A 399 -11.79 18.92 15.08
CA ARG A 399 -11.02 19.53 16.19
C ARG A 399 -11.30 18.84 17.54
N GLU A 400 -12.52 18.40 17.78
CA GLU A 400 -12.91 17.66 19.00
C GLU A 400 -12.22 16.29 19.12
N THR A 401 -11.58 15.79 18.03
CA THR A 401 -10.75 14.59 18.11
C THR A 401 -9.64 14.72 19.15
N GLY A 402 -9.05 15.91 19.33
CA GLY A 402 -8.04 16.15 20.36
C GLY A 402 -8.54 15.91 21.78
N GLU A 403 -9.73 16.42 22.11
CA GLU A 403 -10.35 16.21 23.43
C GLU A 403 -10.66 14.72 23.67
N TYR A 404 -11.17 14.04 22.64
CA TYR A 404 -11.43 12.61 22.73
C TYR A 404 -10.14 11.79 22.94
N VAL A 405 -9.08 12.12 22.22
CA VAL A 405 -7.79 11.43 22.35
C VAL A 405 -7.16 11.67 23.72
N GLN A 406 -7.30 12.87 24.28
CA GLN A 406 -6.89 13.15 25.66
C GLN A 406 -7.60 12.21 26.64
N HIS A 407 -8.94 12.09 26.54
CA HIS A 407 -9.73 11.16 27.36
C HIS A 407 -9.26 9.71 27.18
N LEU A 408 -9.00 9.29 25.95
CA LEU A 408 -8.53 7.93 25.66
C LEU A 408 -7.17 7.63 26.31
N TYR A 409 -6.21 8.56 26.21
CA TYR A 409 -4.92 8.41 26.87
C TYR A 409 -5.04 8.38 28.39
N GLU A 410 -5.91 9.19 28.98
CA GLU A 410 -6.20 9.12 30.41
C GLU A 410 -6.72 7.74 30.81
N ARG A 411 -7.60 7.15 30.02
CA ARG A 411 -8.19 5.84 30.28
C ARG A 411 -7.16 4.70 30.27
N VAL A 412 -6.13 4.80 29.40
CA VAL A 412 -5.04 3.82 29.34
C VAL A 412 -3.81 4.24 30.15
N ASN A 413 -3.96 5.24 31.04
CA ASN A 413 -2.87 5.76 31.89
C ASN A 413 -1.63 6.16 31.06
N TYR A 414 -1.85 6.78 29.89
CA TYR A 414 -0.81 7.25 28.97
C TYR A 414 0.18 6.16 28.54
N ASP A 415 -0.31 4.94 28.33
CA ASP A 415 0.51 3.83 27.84
C ASP A 415 1.14 4.22 26.49
N PRO A 416 2.47 4.25 26.38
CA PRO A 416 3.16 4.66 25.15
C PRO A 416 2.98 3.67 23.99
N ARG A 417 2.42 2.49 24.23
CA ARG A 417 2.09 1.52 23.18
C ARG A 417 0.85 1.92 22.39
N LEU A 418 -0.01 2.81 22.93
CA LEU A 418 -1.10 3.40 22.15
C LEU A 418 -0.55 4.52 21.26
N VAL A 419 -0.69 4.38 19.96
CA VAL A 419 -0.31 5.40 18.99
C VAL A 419 -1.55 5.87 18.24
N VAL A 420 -1.86 7.15 18.35
CA VAL A 420 -3.03 7.76 17.71
C VAL A 420 -2.58 8.71 16.63
N LEU A 421 -3.15 8.56 15.43
CA LEU A 421 -2.82 9.36 14.24
C LEU A 421 -4.08 9.93 13.59
N THR A 422 -3.94 11.06 12.93
CA THR A 422 -5.00 11.69 12.12
C THR A 422 -4.47 12.08 10.76
N SER A 423 -5.30 11.91 9.72
CA SER A 423 -4.93 12.24 8.34
C SER A 423 -6.17 12.64 7.53
N PRO A 424 -6.04 13.53 6.52
CA PRO A 424 -7.15 13.80 5.62
C PRO A 424 -7.39 12.63 4.66
N MET A 425 -8.63 12.49 4.20
CA MET A 425 -8.98 11.62 3.07
C MET A 425 -8.46 12.25 1.77
N ALA A 426 -7.21 12.03 1.48
CA ALA A 426 -6.51 12.61 0.35
C ALA A 426 -5.59 11.55 -0.31
N PRO A 427 -5.27 11.68 -1.59
CA PRO A 427 -5.68 12.78 -2.47
C PRO A 427 -7.10 12.66 -3.01
N PHE A 428 -7.72 11.48 -2.99
CA PHE A 428 -8.99 11.22 -3.64
C PHE A 428 -10.00 10.52 -2.73
N LEU A 429 -11.26 10.89 -2.91
CA LEU A 429 -12.38 9.99 -2.68
C LEU A 429 -12.24 8.85 -3.69
N ASP A 430 -12.15 7.61 -3.24
CA ASP A 430 -11.82 6.48 -4.11
C ASP A 430 -12.88 6.29 -5.21
N VAL A 431 -12.41 6.16 -6.43
CA VAL A 431 -13.27 5.83 -7.57
C VAL A 431 -13.87 4.44 -7.39
N GLY A 432 -15.13 4.27 -7.80
CA GLY A 432 -15.87 3.02 -7.61
C GLY A 432 -16.36 2.80 -6.19
N SER A 433 -16.07 3.68 -5.24
CA SER A 433 -16.75 3.70 -3.96
C SER A 433 -18.19 4.18 -4.12
N ILE A 434 -19.06 3.78 -3.21
CA ILE A 434 -20.46 4.17 -3.30
C ILE A 434 -20.66 5.68 -3.13
N ALA A 435 -19.81 6.35 -2.34
CA ALA A 435 -19.84 7.80 -2.21
C ALA A 435 -19.35 8.51 -3.48
N PHE A 436 -18.44 7.90 -4.25
CA PHE A 436 -18.05 8.41 -5.55
C PHE A 436 -19.18 8.26 -6.58
N ASP A 437 -19.87 7.13 -6.57
CA ASP A 437 -20.96 6.84 -7.48
C ASP A 437 -22.24 7.64 -7.11
N ASN A 438 -22.44 7.95 -5.81
CA ASN A 438 -23.61 8.68 -5.30
C ASN A 438 -23.21 9.88 -4.42
N PRO A 439 -22.43 10.85 -4.94
CA PRO A 439 -21.77 11.86 -4.13
C PRO A 439 -22.73 12.78 -3.37
N ASP A 440 -23.86 13.14 -3.98
CA ASP A 440 -24.85 14.04 -3.34
C ASP A 440 -25.46 13.41 -2.07
N HIS A 441 -25.67 12.08 -2.08
CA HIS A 441 -26.21 11.34 -0.94
C HIS A 441 -25.23 11.38 0.26
N TYR A 442 -23.93 11.30 -0.02
CA TYR A 442 -22.88 11.30 1.00
C TYR A 442 -22.32 12.69 1.32
N GLY A 443 -22.91 13.73 0.77
CA GLY A 443 -22.51 15.09 1.02
C GLY A 443 -21.21 15.51 0.34
N TYR A 444 -20.99 15.03 -0.88
CA TYR A 444 -19.84 15.41 -1.69
C TYR A 444 -20.22 16.08 -2.99
N LYS A 445 -19.35 16.97 -3.45
CA LYS A 445 -19.31 17.50 -4.81
C LYS A 445 -18.03 17.02 -5.46
N LEU A 446 -18.14 16.21 -6.52
CA LEU A 446 -16.98 15.76 -7.23
C LEU A 446 -16.37 16.87 -8.08
N ARG A 447 -15.06 17.02 -7.98
CA ARG A 447 -14.21 17.92 -8.78
C ARG A 447 -13.55 17.20 -9.96
N ALA A 448 -13.54 15.86 -9.92
CA ALA A 448 -13.14 15.01 -11.03
C ALA A 448 -14.01 13.76 -11.04
N ARG A 449 -14.48 13.37 -12.23
CA ARG A 449 -15.29 12.17 -12.48
C ARG A 449 -14.64 11.26 -13.50
N THR A 450 -14.05 11.82 -14.53
CA THR A 450 -13.38 11.09 -15.60
C THR A 450 -11.91 10.81 -15.26
N PHE A 451 -11.33 9.84 -15.94
CA PHE A 451 -9.92 9.52 -15.79
C PHE A 451 -9.02 10.74 -16.06
N GLU A 452 -9.30 11.48 -17.12
CA GLU A 452 -8.48 12.64 -17.51
C GLU A 452 -8.56 13.78 -16.50
N GLU A 453 -9.74 14.06 -15.93
CA GLU A 453 -9.88 15.06 -14.87
C GLU A 453 -9.04 14.71 -13.63
N HIS A 454 -8.97 13.42 -13.24
CA HIS A 454 -8.10 12.98 -12.16
C HIS A 454 -6.62 13.16 -12.54
N ARG A 455 -6.25 12.81 -13.78
CA ARG A 455 -4.87 12.94 -14.26
C ARG A 455 -4.41 14.40 -14.24
N GLU A 456 -5.25 15.33 -14.68
CA GLU A 456 -4.99 16.77 -14.64
C GLU A 456 -4.84 17.30 -13.21
N ARG A 457 -5.59 16.74 -12.26
CA ARG A 457 -5.48 17.16 -10.85
C ARG A 457 -4.17 16.75 -10.20
N MET A 458 -3.59 15.62 -10.58
CA MET A 458 -2.34 15.12 -9.97
C MET A 458 -1.13 16.03 -10.18
N ILE A 459 -1.20 16.99 -11.06
CA ILE A 459 -0.14 17.99 -11.27
C ILE A 459 -0.40 19.32 -10.58
N LEU A 460 -1.50 19.44 -9.85
CA LEU A 460 -1.81 20.64 -9.08
C LEU A 460 -0.88 20.79 -7.87
N PRO A 461 -0.64 22.03 -7.39
CA PRO A 461 0.51 22.33 -6.56
C PRO A 461 0.39 21.93 -5.09
N SER A 462 -0.73 21.39 -4.63
CA SER A 462 -0.84 20.83 -3.27
C SER A 462 -1.94 19.79 -3.11
N TRP A 463 -1.87 19.00 -2.03
CA TRP A 463 -2.87 18.02 -1.67
C TRP A 463 -4.29 18.60 -1.58
N LYS A 464 -4.48 19.82 -1.08
CA LYS A 464 -5.75 20.54 -1.06
C LYS A 464 -6.34 20.70 -2.47
N HIS A 465 -5.50 21.02 -3.46
CA HIS A 465 -5.91 21.26 -4.84
C HIS A 465 -6.08 19.97 -5.63
N ILE A 466 -5.32 18.94 -5.29
CA ILE A 466 -5.38 17.62 -5.94
C ILE A 466 -6.71 16.92 -5.64
N MET A 467 -7.29 17.08 -4.44
CA MET A 467 -8.53 16.39 -4.04
C MET A 467 -9.61 16.43 -5.13
N ASN A 468 -10.19 15.27 -5.42
CA ASN A 468 -11.23 15.11 -6.44
C ASN A 468 -12.64 15.44 -5.93
N TYR A 469 -12.77 15.91 -4.70
CA TYR A 469 -14.05 16.20 -4.05
C TYR A 469 -14.01 17.49 -3.20
N GLU A 470 -15.19 17.98 -2.87
CA GLU A 470 -15.47 18.94 -1.79
C GLU A 470 -16.55 18.35 -0.89
N SER A 471 -16.38 18.47 0.42
CA SER A 471 -17.45 18.12 1.37
C SER A 471 -18.50 19.25 1.43
N THR A 472 -19.76 18.88 1.61
CA THR A 472 -20.84 19.86 1.87
C THR A 472 -20.89 20.32 3.33
N CYS A 473 -20.16 19.60 4.24
CA CYS A 473 -20.15 19.88 5.67
C CYS A 473 -18.97 20.77 6.10
N MET A 474 -17.93 20.88 5.26
CA MET A 474 -16.80 21.78 5.47
C MET A 474 -16.12 22.06 4.12
N SER A 475 -15.64 23.28 3.95
CA SER A 475 -14.82 23.65 2.80
C SER A 475 -13.45 23.00 2.85
N ASN A 476 -12.74 22.96 1.71
CA ASN A 476 -11.38 22.42 1.70
C ASN A 476 -10.41 23.26 2.56
N ASP A 477 -10.65 24.57 2.71
CA ASP A 477 -9.88 25.42 3.62
C ASP A 477 -10.11 25.06 5.08
N GLU A 478 -11.38 24.86 5.47
CA GLU A 478 -11.72 24.40 6.82
C GLU A 478 -11.17 23.00 7.09
N MET A 479 -11.18 22.14 6.10
CA MET A 479 -10.59 20.77 6.21
C MET A 479 -9.08 20.84 6.46
N VAL A 480 -8.36 21.66 5.71
CA VAL A 480 -6.91 21.88 5.89
C VAL A 480 -6.63 22.38 7.31
N GLU A 481 -7.30 23.46 7.72
CA GLU A 481 -7.10 24.07 9.02
C GLU A 481 -7.46 23.11 10.16
N ALA A 482 -8.59 22.40 10.07
CA ALA A 482 -9.02 21.45 11.10
C ALA A 482 -8.10 20.23 11.18
N THR A 483 -7.60 19.73 10.05
CA THR A 483 -6.61 18.63 10.04
C THR A 483 -5.34 19.03 10.79
N TYR A 484 -4.81 20.21 10.52
CA TYR A 484 -3.61 20.67 11.21
C TYR A 484 -3.88 21.03 12.67
N ASP A 485 -5.06 21.55 13.02
CA ASP A 485 -5.45 21.78 14.42
C ASP A 485 -5.48 20.46 15.20
N ALA A 486 -6.16 19.43 14.66
CA ALA A 486 -6.22 18.11 15.30
C ALA A 486 -4.81 17.49 15.45
N ALA A 487 -3.97 17.58 14.40
CA ALA A 487 -2.61 17.08 14.46
C ALA A 487 -1.74 17.78 15.54
N LEU A 488 -1.88 19.11 15.70
CA LEU A 488 -1.21 19.88 16.76
C LEU A 488 -1.67 19.45 18.15
N ASP A 489 -2.99 19.22 18.35
CA ASP A 489 -3.52 18.76 19.63
C ASP A 489 -3.03 17.35 19.98
N LEU A 490 -3.07 16.41 19.03
CA LEU A 490 -2.55 15.06 19.24
C LEU A 490 -1.06 15.09 19.60
N ASN A 491 -0.27 15.88 18.87
CA ASN A 491 1.17 15.99 19.09
C ASN A 491 1.48 16.64 20.44
N ARG A 492 0.71 17.68 20.85
CA ARG A 492 0.81 18.31 22.16
C ARG A 492 0.59 17.30 23.27
N ILE A 493 -0.50 16.52 23.21
CA ILE A 493 -0.84 15.49 24.20
C ILE A 493 0.31 14.49 24.33
N LYS A 494 0.82 13.98 23.22
CA LYS A 494 1.92 13.01 23.23
C LYS A 494 3.21 13.58 23.85
N GLY A 495 3.54 14.84 23.54
CA GLY A 495 4.72 15.50 24.07
C GLY A 495 4.61 15.85 25.56
N GLU A 496 3.44 16.34 26.02
CA GLU A 496 3.17 16.70 27.42
C GLU A 496 3.21 15.48 28.35
N HIS A 497 2.80 14.32 27.88
CA HIS A 497 2.73 13.09 28.67
C HIS A 497 3.88 12.10 28.40
N GLY A 498 4.87 12.49 27.62
CA GLY A 498 6.08 11.70 27.39
C GLY A 498 5.90 10.46 26.49
N ILE A 499 4.78 10.39 25.77
CA ILE A 499 4.53 9.36 24.74
C ILE A 499 5.47 9.57 23.55
N LEU A 500 5.67 10.82 23.17
CA LEU A 500 6.69 11.24 22.19
C LEU A 500 7.72 12.12 22.90
N ASP A 501 9.00 11.97 22.55
CA ASP A 501 10.04 12.82 23.10
C ASP A 501 9.70 14.32 22.90
N PRO A 502 9.79 15.16 23.93
CA PRO A 502 9.37 16.56 23.83
C PRO A 502 10.08 17.37 22.73
N LYS A 503 11.32 17.03 22.38
CA LYS A 503 12.03 17.73 21.30
C LYS A 503 11.50 17.26 19.93
N MET A 504 11.16 15.97 19.81
CA MET A 504 10.52 15.44 18.61
C MET A 504 9.14 16.07 18.44
N ALA A 505 8.33 16.15 19.51
CA ALA A 505 7.03 16.81 19.50
C ALA A 505 7.14 18.27 19.07
N ALA A 506 8.09 19.04 19.62
CA ALA A 506 8.34 20.42 19.20
C ALA A 506 8.77 20.52 17.72
N GLY A 507 9.50 19.53 17.22
CA GLY A 507 9.88 19.45 15.80
C GLY A 507 8.67 19.20 14.88
N VAL A 508 7.76 18.33 15.28
CA VAL A 508 6.48 18.06 14.57
C VAL A 508 5.62 19.32 14.56
N ASP A 509 5.45 19.99 15.71
CA ASP A 509 4.72 21.25 15.80
C ASP A 509 5.23 22.31 14.85
N ALA A 510 6.56 22.47 14.78
CA ALA A 510 7.18 23.43 13.87
C ALA A 510 6.89 23.10 12.41
N ARG A 511 6.95 21.81 12.03
CA ARG A 511 6.64 21.33 10.67
C ARG A 511 5.17 21.58 10.32
N ILE A 512 4.23 21.24 11.22
CA ILE A 512 2.78 21.46 11.01
C ILE A 512 2.51 22.96 10.77
N ARG A 513 3.07 23.84 11.63
CA ARG A 513 2.89 25.30 11.48
C ARG A 513 3.50 25.82 10.19
N GLN A 514 4.66 25.32 9.81
CA GLN A 514 5.30 25.67 8.54
C GLN A 514 4.47 25.18 7.35
N ALA A 515 3.95 23.94 7.38
CA ALA A 515 3.10 23.40 6.32
C ALA A 515 1.82 24.25 6.12
N ARG A 516 1.19 24.64 7.24
CA ARG A 516 0.02 25.53 7.23
C ARG A 516 0.32 26.88 6.59
N GLU A 517 1.45 27.49 6.94
CA GLU A 517 1.88 28.77 6.36
C GLU A 517 2.20 28.64 4.87
N GLN A 518 2.88 27.57 4.47
CA GLN A 518 3.14 27.34 3.05
C GLN A 518 1.87 27.13 2.24
N MET A 519 0.84 26.49 2.81
CA MET A 519 -0.45 26.35 2.16
C MET A 519 -1.09 27.71 1.89
N ARG A 520 -1.07 28.63 2.86
CA ARG A 520 -1.57 30.00 2.70
C ARG A 520 -0.78 30.78 1.66
N ARG A 521 0.53 30.69 1.66
CA ARG A 521 1.41 31.33 0.65
C ARG A 521 1.14 30.78 -0.73
N LEU A 522 0.83 29.49 -0.84
CA LEU A 522 0.46 28.87 -2.11
C LEU A 522 -0.87 29.42 -2.64
N ASP A 523 -1.87 29.54 -1.77
CA ASP A 523 -3.16 30.14 -2.14
C ASP A 523 -2.98 31.60 -2.62
N ASP A 524 -2.12 32.38 -1.96
CA ASP A 524 -1.76 33.74 -2.41
C ASP A 524 -1.10 33.72 -3.80
N VAL A 525 -0.23 32.74 -4.07
CA VAL A 525 0.39 32.59 -5.39
C VAL A 525 -0.66 32.29 -6.46
N LEU A 526 -1.63 31.43 -6.14
CA LEU A 526 -2.63 30.96 -7.12
C LEU A 526 -3.74 32.00 -7.36
N TYR A 527 -4.23 32.64 -6.30
CA TYR A 527 -5.47 33.43 -6.38
C TYR A 527 -5.23 34.96 -6.34
N ASN A 528 -4.19 35.43 -5.68
CA ASN A 528 -3.96 36.86 -5.45
C ASN A 528 -2.73 37.40 -6.18
N GLY A 529 -1.96 36.54 -6.82
CA GLY A 529 -0.66 36.93 -7.35
C GLY A 529 -0.72 37.49 -8.76
N THR A 530 0.10 38.52 -9.02
CA THR A 530 0.40 39.03 -10.34
C THR A 530 1.67 38.40 -10.92
N GLY A 531 1.69 38.11 -12.23
CA GLY A 531 2.82 37.53 -12.94
C GLY A 531 2.68 36.05 -13.26
N ARG A 532 3.75 35.40 -13.74
CA ARG A 532 3.74 33.99 -14.14
C ARG A 532 3.68 33.09 -12.92
N ILE A 533 2.62 32.31 -12.79
CA ILE A 533 2.37 31.35 -11.69
C ILE A 533 3.52 30.35 -11.61
N ASP A 534 3.97 29.78 -12.72
CA ASP A 534 5.06 28.77 -12.76
C ASP A 534 6.34 29.24 -12.11
N ALA A 535 6.76 30.49 -12.37
CA ALA A 535 7.99 31.07 -11.80
C ALA A 535 7.85 31.27 -10.27
N ARG A 536 6.65 31.60 -9.80
CA ARG A 536 6.35 31.79 -8.38
C ARG A 536 6.27 30.45 -7.66
N LEU A 537 5.68 29.44 -8.26
CA LEU A 537 5.67 28.07 -7.73
C LEU A 537 7.10 27.49 -7.66
N ALA A 538 7.92 27.73 -8.68
CA ALA A 538 9.31 27.26 -8.69
C ALA A 538 10.12 27.83 -7.52
N SER A 539 9.81 29.05 -7.06
CA SER A 539 10.49 29.65 -5.89
C SER A 539 10.14 28.97 -4.56
N LEU A 540 9.02 28.23 -4.50
CA LEU A 540 8.58 27.50 -3.31
C LEU A 540 9.03 26.04 -3.30
N LYS A 541 9.62 25.55 -4.39
CA LYS A 541 9.92 24.11 -4.59
C LYS A 541 10.77 23.52 -3.46
N GLU A 542 11.89 24.16 -3.08
CA GLU A 542 12.75 23.66 -2.01
C GLU A 542 12.06 23.59 -0.64
N GLU A 543 11.13 24.52 -0.40
CA GLU A 543 10.35 24.52 0.84
C GLU A 543 9.31 23.41 0.84
N PHE A 544 8.66 23.18 -0.31
CA PHE A 544 7.70 22.08 -0.46
C PHE A 544 8.35 20.69 -0.35
N GLU A 545 9.53 20.52 -0.95
CA GLU A 545 10.30 19.28 -0.84
C GLU A 545 10.63 18.94 0.61
N ARG A 546 10.98 19.95 1.43
CA ARG A 546 11.26 19.76 2.87
C ARG A 546 10.03 19.39 3.68
N LEU A 547 8.83 19.80 3.24
CA LEU A 547 7.53 19.54 3.89
C LEU A 547 6.78 18.35 3.30
N SER A 548 7.34 17.70 2.28
CA SER A 548 6.68 16.56 1.61
C SER A 548 6.73 15.27 2.42
N GLU A 549 7.53 15.23 3.48
CA GLU A 549 7.63 14.08 4.38
C GLU A 549 7.29 14.56 5.81
N ASN A 550 6.40 13.85 6.52
CA ASN A 550 6.09 14.05 7.96
C ASN A 550 5.48 15.41 8.32
N THR A 551 4.28 15.69 7.86
CA THR A 551 3.61 16.96 8.14
C THR A 551 2.64 16.92 9.32
N VAL A 552 2.12 15.77 9.72
CA VAL A 552 1.14 15.64 10.83
C VAL A 552 1.58 14.71 11.96
N ALA A 553 2.67 13.95 11.76
CA ALA A 553 3.21 13.03 12.76
C ALA A 553 4.73 12.91 12.66
N GLU A 554 5.38 12.32 13.65
CA GLU A 554 6.77 11.89 13.51
C GLU A 554 6.81 10.55 12.75
N LYS A 555 7.70 10.42 11.76
CA LYS A 555 7.74 9.22 10.90
C LYS A 555 8.00 7.93 11.68
N SER A 556 8.73 8.01 12.79
CA SER A 556 8.95 6.88 13.69
C SER A 556 7.65 6.36 14.31
N GLU A 557 6.61 7.20 14.42
CA GLU A 557 5.30 6.77 14.90
C GLU A 557 4.57 5.85 13.92
N LEU A 558 4.96 5.80 12.65
CA LEU A 558 4.44 4.87 11.65
C LEU A 558 5.13 3.51 11.67
N ASN A 559 6.22 3.39 12.39
CA ASN A 559 6.96 2.14 12.50
C ASN A 559 6.53 1.39 13.76
N TRP A 560 6.17 0.12 13.60
CA TRP A 560 5.97 -0.74 14.77
C TRP A 560 7.27 -0.97 15.52
N ALA A 561 7.15 -1.38 16.79
CA ALA A 561 8.28 -1.60 17.67
C ALA A 561 9.25 -2.66 17.11
N PHE A 562 10.15 -2.21 16.25
CA PHE A 562 11.18 -3.03 15.63
C PHE A 562 12.42 -2.21 15.36
N ASP A 563 13.48 -2.50 16.11
CA ASP A 563 14.79 -1.90 15.89
C ASP A 563 15.66 -2.82 15.02
N VAL A 564 16.12 -2.33 13.89
CA VAL A 564 17.15 -3.01 13.11
C VAL A 564 18.48 -2.82 13.84
N LYS A 565 18.89 -3.83 14.60
CA LYS A 565 20.20 -3.87 15.25
C LYS A 565 21.25 -4.44 14.30
N PRO A 566 22.55 -4.15 14.48
CA PRO A 566 23.62 -4.78 13.69
C PRO A 566 23.55 -6.31 13.67
N THR A 567 23.05 -6.93 14.74
CA THR A 567 22.78 -8.35 14.82
C THR A 567 21.76 -8.84 13.79
N HIS A 568 20.84 -7.99 13.35
CA HIS A 568 19.84 -8.33 12.32
C HIS A 568 20.50 -8.49 10.95
N VAL A 569 21.48 -7.67 10.62
CA VAL A 569 22.27 -7.81 9.38
C VAL A 569 22.99 -9.18 9.36
N GLY A 570 23.57 -9.57 10.50
CA GLY A 570 24.16 -10.91 10.65
C GLY A 570 23.13 -12.03 10.52
N HIS A 571 21.92 -11.82 11.03
CA HIS A 571 20.82 -12.79 10.90
C HIS A 571 20.35 -12.92 9.44
N LEU A 572 20.17 -11.82 8.75
CA LEU A 572 19.83 -11.78 7.32
C LEU A 572 20.91 -12.46 6.46
N ALA A 573 22.19 -12.18 6.74
CA ALA A 573 23.30 -12.86 6.08
C ALA A 573 23.27 -14.37 6.33
N LYS A 574 22.95 -14.81 7.56
CA LYS A 574 22.80 -16.22 7.92
C LYS A 574 21.63 -16.88 7.18
N LEU A 575 20.47 -16.22 7.10
CA LEU A 575 19.31 -16.69 6.35
C LEU A 575 19.64 -16.83 4.87
N TRP A 576 20.33 -15.86 4.32
CA TRP A 576 20.79 -15.90 2.94
C TRP A 576 21.74 -17.06 2.69
N LEU A 577 22.79 -17.23 3.52
CA LEU A 577 23.73 -18.34 3.43
C LEU A 577 23.06 -19.71 3.57
N LYS A 578 21.96 -19.79 4.31
CA LYS A 578 21.18 -21.03 4.46
C LYS A 578 20.38 -21.37 3.20
N ASN A 579 19.78 -20.38 2.57
CA ASN A 579 18.80 -20.59 1.50
C ASN A 579 19.41 -20.54 0.08
N GLU A 580 20.30 -19.59 -0.19
CA GLU A 580 20.84 -19.38 -1.54
C GLU A 580 21.76 -20.48 -2.08
N PRO A 581 22.64 -21.15 -1.30
CA PRO A 581 23.42 -22.25 -1.83
C PRO A 581 22.55 -23.40 -2.36
N ALA A 582 21.43 -23.70 -1.71
CA ALA A 582 20.49 -24.71 -2.17
C ALA A 582 19.78 -24.30 -3.48
N ASN A 583 19.42 -23.03 -3.58
CA ASN A 583 18.85 -22.45 -4.81
C ASN A 583 19.87 -22.46 -5.95
N PHE A 584 21.11 -22.09 -5.68
CA PHE A 584 22.21 -22.14 -6.64
C PHE A 584 22.50 -23.55 -7.14
N ALA A 585 22.57 -24.52 -6.23
CA ALA A 585 22.79 -25.93 -6.57
C ALA A 585 21.64 -26.49 -7.44
N ALA A 586 20.40 -26.14 -7.16
CA ALA A 586 19.25 -26.52 -7.97
C ALA A 586 19.34 -25.95 -9.39
N ARG A 587 19.76 -24.70 -9.53
CA ARG A 587 19.98 -24.05 -10.84
C ARG A 587 21.07 -24.73 -11.65
N LEU A 588 22.20 -25.08 -11.03
CA LEU A 588 23.29 -25.81 -11.68
C LEU A 588 22.86 -27.21 -12.13
N ALA A 589 21.96 -27.83 -11.39
CA ALA A 589 21.41 -29.15 -11.72
C ALA A 589 20.32 -29.11 -12.81
N GLY A 590 20.02 -27.94 -13.39
CA GLY A 590 18.97 -27.76 -14.40
C GLY A 590 17.54 -28.00 -13.85
N LYS A 591 17.41 -28.09 -12.51
CA LYS A 591 16.12 -28.23 -11.85
C LYS A 591 15.57 -26.83 -11.62
N THR A 592 14.44 -26.52 -12.24
CA THR A 592 13.59 -25.44 -11.73
C THR A 592 13.15 -25.89 -10.33
N ARG A 593 13.71 -25.25 -9.31
CA ARG A 593 13.13 -25.38 -7.98
C ARG A 593 11.78 -24.70 -8.03
N PRO A 594 10.70 -25.30 -7.51
CA PRO A 594 9.46 -24.58 -7.28
C PRO A 594 9.79 -23.28 -6.56
N ALA A 595 9.10 -22.23 -6.87
CA ALA A 595 9.29 -20.93 -6.27
C ALA A 595 9.34 -21.01 -4.74
N CYS A 596 8.51 -21.86 -4.14
CA CYS A 596 8.61 -22.32 -2.75
C CYS A 596 8.90 -23.80 -2.73
N SER A 597 10.06 -24.20 -2.19
CA SER A 597 10.46 -25.60 -2.16
C SER A 597 9.61 -26.49 -1.24
N ASP A 598 8.80 -25.88 -0.38
CA ASP A 598 7.96 -26.54 0.60
C ASP A 598 6.46 -26.32 0.35
N PHE A 599 6.10 -25.60 -0.73
CA PHE A 599 4.73 -25.45 -1.18
C PHE A 599 4.42 -26.53 -2.21
N ASP A 600 3.69 -27.54 -1.77
CA ASP A 600 2.79 -28.23 -2.68
C ASP A 600 1.63 -27.27 -2.94
N TYR A 601 1.74 -26.54 -4.04
CA TYR A 601 0.56 -25.86 -4.55
C TYR A 601 -0.47 -26.93 -4.83
N PRO A 602 -1.76 -26.72 -4.46
CA PRO A 602 -2.80 -27.63 -4.85
C PRO A 602 -2.66 -27.88 -6.34
N ASP A 603 -2.64 -29.14 -6.70
CA ASP A 603 -2.31 -29.62 -8.04
C ASP A 603 -2.96 -28.73 -9.09
N GLN A 604 -2.19 -28.26 -10.07
CA GLN A 604 -2.73 -27.36 -11.12
C GLN A 604 -3.85 -28.03 -11.92
N GLU A 605 -3.99 -29.37 -11.83
CA GLU A 605 -5.13 -30.08 -12.37
C GLU A 605 -6.41 -29.91 -11.52
N THR A 606 -6.28 -29.56 -10.24
CA THR A 606 -7.39 -29.19 -9.34
C THR A 606 -7.40 -27.68 -9.05
N GLY A 607 -6.28 -26.99 -9.29
CA GLY A 607 -6.20 -25.54 -9.29
C GLY A 607 -6.92 -24.98 -10.51
N VAL A 608 -7.87 -24.16 -10.30
CA VAL A 608 -8.70 -23.37 -11.21
C VAL A 608 -8.35 -23.57 -12.68
N LYS A 609 -8.90 -24.58 -13.32
CA LYS A 609 -8.97 -24.62 -14.79
C LYS A 609 -9.74 -23.37 -15.19
N ALA A 610 -9.28 -22.68 -16.23
CA ALA A 610 -10.08 -21.63 -16.82
C ALA A 610 -11.50 -22.17 -16.96
N PRO A 611 -12.50 -21.54 -16.39
CA PRO A 611 -13.84 -22.08 -16.38
C PRO A 611 -14.28 -22.37 -17.81
N ALA A 612 -14.82 -23.55 -18.03
CA ALA A 612 -15.44 -23.85 -19.31
C ALA A 612 -16.61 -22.85 -19.47
N TRP A 613 -16.63 -22.16 -20.57
CA TRP A 613 -17.62 -21.14 -20.87
C TRP A 613 -18.97 -21.77 -21.18
N ASN A 614 -20.02 -21.23 -20.59
CA ASN A 614 -21.38 -21.48 -21.06
C ASN A 614 -21.59 -20.78 -22.42
N PRO A 615 -22.50 -21.28 -23.26
CA PRO A 615 -22.79 -20.64 -24.54
C PRO A 615 -23.29 -19.19 -24.44
N ASP A 616 -23.71 -18.75 -23.25
CA ASP A 616 -24.13 -17.38 -22.94
C ASP A 616 -22.98 -16.47 -22.50
N GLY A 617 -21.72 -16.97 -22.51
CA GLY A 617 -20.56 -16.22 -22.10
C GLY A 617 -20.34 -16.14 -20.59
N THR A 618 -21.09 -16.89 -19.79
CA THR A 618 -20.86 -17.01 -18.35
C THR A 618 -19.88 -18.12 -18.02
N ALA A 619 -19.00 -17.89 -17.04
CA ALA A 619 -18.08 -18.92 -16.58
C ALA A 619 -18.83 -20.04 -15.86
N ASN A 620 -18.58 -21.28 -16.24
CA ASN A 620 -19.11 -22.43 -15.53
C ASN A 620 -18.27 -22.73 -14.29
N CYS A 621 -18.47 -21.93 -13.25
CA CYS A 621 -17.83 -22.11 -11.95
C CYS A 621 -18.53 -23.19 -11.13
N THR A 622 -18.56 -24.42 -11.61
CA THR A 622 -18.88 -25.56 -10.75
C THR A 622 -17.59 -26.01 -10.06
N PHE A 623 -17.33 -25.43 -8.93
CA PHE A 623 -16.32 -25.94 -8.01
C PHE A 623 -16.84 -27.25 -7.43
N LYS A 624 -16.24 -28.39 -7.82
CA LYS A 624 -16.40 -29.66 -7.16
C LYS A 624 -15.35 -29.82 -6.06
N GLY A 625 -15.36 -28.92 -5.10
CA GLY A 625 -14.77 -29.18 -3.80
C GLY A 625 -15.88 -29.60 -2.86
N GLU A 626 -15.71 -30.64 -2.10
CA GLU A 626 -16.58 -30.91 -0.96
C GLU A 626 -16.47 -29.68 -0.05
N VAL A 627 -17.57 -28.93 0.03
CA VAL A 627 -17.76 -27.93 1.08
C VAL A 627 -17.80 -28.73 2.37
N THR A 628 -16.74 -28.66 3.15
CA THR A 628 -16.79 -29.21 4.50
C THR A 628 -17.89 -28.48 5.26
N ASP A 629 -18.75 -29.21 5.92
CA ASP A 629 -19.98 -28.79 6.64
C ASP A 629 -19.74 -27.77 7.79
N GLY A 630 -18.76 -26.97 7.71
CA GLY A 630 -18.44 -25.91 8.70
C GLY A 630 -18.59 -24.49 8.15
N MET A 631 -18.54 -24.31 6.84
CA MET A 631 -18.90 -23.04 6.22
C MET A 631 -20.36 -23.14 5.81
N GLY A 632 -21.16 -22.30 6.41
CA GLY A 632 -22.58 -22.26 6.16
C GLY A 632 -22.89 -22.46 4.70
N ASP A 633 -23.76 -23.41 4.45
CA ASP A 633 -24.28 -23.85 3.16
C ASP A 633 -24.52 -22.66 2.23
N GLY A 634 -23.53 -22.39 1.39
CA GLY A 634 -23.50 -21.21 0.53
C GLY A 634 -24.46 -21.36 -0.64
N ARG A 635 -25.74 -21.40 -0.36
CA ARG A 635 -26.76 -21.31 -1.41
C ARG A 635 -26.66 -19.94 -2.06
N ALA A 636 -26.55 -20.01 -3.38
CA ALA A 636 -26.51 -18.84 -4.23
C ALA A 636 -27.63 -17.86 -3.86
N LEU A 637 -27.28 -16.60 -3.77
CA LEU A 637 -28.25 -15.54 -3.79
C LEU A 637 -29.04 -15.66 -5.07
N ALA A 638 -30.35 -15.75 -4.96
CA ALA A 638 -31.26 -15.79 -6.10
C ALA A 638 -31.22 -14.44 -6.83
N ASP A 639 -31.58 -14.53 -8.10
CA ASP A 639 -31.57 -13.43 -9.05
C ASP A 639 -32.38 -12.21 -8.61
N ASP A 640 -32.13 -11.14 -9.31
CA ASP A 640 -32.48 -9.73 -9.16
C ASP A 640 -33.85 -9.33 -8.60
N ASP A 641 -34.78 -10.24 -8.42
CA ASP A 641 -36.13 -9.90 -7.97
C ASP A 641 -36.44 -10.25 -6.51
N GLY A 642 -35.46 -10.61 -5.74
CA GLY A 642 -35.61 -10.87 -4.32
C GLY A 642 -34.42 -11.60 -3.71
N LEU A 643 -33.61 -10.86 -3.04
CA LEU A 643 -32.52 -11.39 -2.24
C LEU A 643 -33.08 -12.26 -1.10
N GLN A 644 -33.30 -13.53 -1.38
CA GLN A 644 -33.50 -14.52 -0.34
C GLN A 644 -32.14 -15.07 0.09
N VAL A 645 -31.62 -14.53 1.17
CA VAL A 645 -30.51 -15.17 1.88
C VAL A 645 -31.08 -16.39 2.59
N ALA A 646 -30.77 -17.57 2.09
CA ALA A 646 -31.04 -18.77 2.83
C ALA A 646 -30.23 -18.76 4.13
N ALA A 647 -30.90 -18.79 5.25
CA ALA A 647 -30.26 -18.88 6.55
C ALA A 647 -29.47 -20.19 6.63
N ALA A 648 -28.16 -20.08 6.54
CA ALA A 648 -27.29 -21.18 6.92
C ALA A 648 -27.37 -21.33 8.44
N GLY A 649 -27.55 -22.54 8.90
CA GLY A 649 -27.52 -22.88 10.32
C GLY A 649 -26.10 -22.69 10.87
N SER A 650 -25.69 -21.46 11.14
CA SER A 650 -24.47 -21.18 11.83
C SER A 650 -24.73 -21.10 13.32
N VAL A 651 -23.89 -21.75 14.11
CA VAL A 651 -23.87 -21.56 15.54
C VAL A 651 -23.32 -20.15 15.79
N VAL A 652 -24.24 -19.22 16.00
CA VAL A 652 -23.92 -17.86 16.41
C VAL A 652 -23.80 -17.85 17.93
N ALA A 653 -22.79 -17.17 18.44
CA ALA A 653 -22.67 -16.94 19.87
C ALA A 653 -23.98 -16.34 20.42
N PRO A 654 -24.38 -16.65 21.66
CA PRO A 654 -25.64 -16.18 22.21
C PRO A 654 -25.72 -14.65 22.19
N GLY A 655 -26.61 -14.11 21.37
CA GLY A 655 -26.83 -12.67 21.25
C GLY A 655 -26.79 -12.10 19.84
N PHE A 656 -26.29 -12.85 18.85
CA PHE A 656 -26.33 -12.44 17.45
C PHE A 656 -27.27 -13.31 16.64
N SER A 657 -28.33 -12.77 16.09
CA SER A 657 -29.17 -13.45 15.12
C SER A 657 -28.76 -13.07 13.71
N VAL A 658 -28.69 -14.07 12.83
CA VAL A 658 -28.37 -13.88 11.40
C VAL A 658 -29.43 -12.98 10.72
N ALA A 659 -30.66 -12.96 11.21
CA ALA A 659 -31.70 -12.07 10.71
C ALA A 659 -31.37 -10.58 10.94
N ASN A 660 -30.79 -10.23 12.10
CA ASN A 660 -30.37 -8.87 12.37
C ASN A 660 -29.15 -8.43 11.53
N THR A 661 -28.34 -9.38 11.06
CA THR A 661 -27.23 -9.05 10.17
C THR A 661 -27.69 -8.77 8.76
N ASN A 662 -28.79 -9.31 8.29
CA ASN A 662 -29.28 -9.10 6.93
C ASN A 662 -30.17 -7.86 6.80
N GLU A 663 -31.07 -7.61 7.76
CA GLU A 663 -31.78 -6.33 7.84
C GLU A 663 -30.82 -5.17 8.12
N ALA A 664 -29.86 -5.36 9.02
CA ALA A 664 -28.76 -4.41 9.22
C ALA A 664 -27.88 -4.28 7.97
N PHE A 665 -27.74 -5.32 7.14
CA PHE A 665 -26.94 -5.27 5.93
C PHE A 665 -27.64 -4.51 4.81
N ASP A 666 -28.96 -4.56 4.71
CA ASP A 666 -29.72 -3.82 3.71
C ASP A 666 -30.05 -2.38 4.16
N GLU A 667 -30.41 -2.14 5.43
CA GLU A 667 -30.43 -0.82 6.02
C GLU A 667 -29.04 -0.24 6.14
N HIS A 668 -28.05 -1.04 6.45
CA HIS A 668 -26.67 -0.64 6.56
C HIS A 668 -26.04 -0.45 5.18
N ASN A 669 -26.39 -1.19 4.14
CA ASN A 669 -25.98 -0.87 2.78
C ASN A 669 -26.60 0.43 2.29
N ALA A 670 -27.78 0.79 2.73
CA ALA A 670 -28.36 2.10 2.50
C ALA A 670 -27.75 3.21 3.38
N GLU A 671 -27.26 2.88 4.58
CA GLU A 671 -26.69 3.79 5.55
C GLU A 671 -25.14 3.71 5.65
N LEU A 672 -24.56 2.53 5.38
CA LEU A 672 -23.11 2.25 5.47
C LEU A 672 -22.37 2.51 4.19
N GLU A 673 -23.05 2.78 3.20
CA GLU A 673 -22.51 3.39 2.05
C GLU A 673 -21.81 4.71 2.37
N ALA A 674 -21.56 4.97 3.62
CA ALA A 674 -20.74 6.03 4.11
C ALA A 674 -19.44 5.52 4.74
N GLY A 675 -18.59 5.02 4.08
CA GLY A 675 -17.45 4.75 4.38
C GLY A 675 -16.15 4.53 4.50
N ARG A 676 -15.26 4.06 3.89
CA ARG A 676 -13.86 3.99 4.27
C ARG A 676 -12.89 3.94 3.12
N ALA A 677 -12.00 4.89 3.06
CA ALA A 677 -10.75 4.66 2.41
C ALA A 677 -9.84 3.92 3.38
N GLY A 678 -9.64 2.65 3.18
CA GLY A 678 -8.61 1.93 3.90
C GLY A 678 -7.24 2.38 3.41
N THR A 679 -6.44 2.93 4.28
CA THR A 679 -5.02 3.18 4.03
C THR A 679 -4.20 1.89 3.92
N SER A 680 -4.81 0.77 4.23
CA SER A 680 -4.17 -0.54 4.33
C SER A 680 -3.83 -1.21 3.01
N SER A 681 -4.40 -0.77 1.89
CA SER A 681 -4.22 -1.45 0.59
C SER A 681 -2.86 -1.23 -0.08
N VAL A 682 -1.99 -0.43 0.51
CA VAL A 682 -0.77 0.05 -0.18
C VAL A 682 0.51 -0.53 0.41
N VAL A 683 0.44 -1.36 1.43
CA VAL A 683 1.67 -1.98 1.95
C VAL A 683 2.15 -3.03 0.94
N GLY A 684 3.07 -2.60 0.09
CA GLY A 684 3.79 -3.52 -0.78
C GLY A 684 4.66 -4.44 0.06
N ALA A 685 4.44 -5.74 0.02
CA ALA A 685 5.37 -6.68 0.63
C ALA A 685 6.72 -6.60 -0.06
N ALA A 686 7.71 -6.41 0.75
CA ALA A 686 9.05 -6.55 0.27
C ALA A 686 9.57 -7.92 0.62
N PRO A 687 10.06 -8.55 -0.34
CA PRO A 687 10.77 -9.77 -0.15
C PRO A 687 12.18 -9.56 0.39
N ALA A 688 12.73 -10.61 0.84
CA ALA A 688 14.04 -10.88 1.41
C ALA A 688 15.28 -10.42 0.60
N ILE A 689 15.20 -9.27 0.00
CA ILE A 689 16.26 -8.71 -0.86
C ILE A 689 17.54 -8.44 -0.08
N LEU A 690 17.42 -8.16 1.21
CA LEU A 690 18.58 -7.87 2.04
C LEU A 690 19.55 -9.06 2.15
N ALA A 691 19.05 -10.28 2.13
CA ALA A 691 19.90 -11.45 2.15
C ALA A 691 20.72 -11.60 0.86
N CYS A 692 20.16 -11.19 -0.28
CA CYS A 692 20.89 -11.13 -1.56
C CYS A 692 21.79 -9.89 -1.66
N ALA A 693 21.36 -8.80 -1.08
CA ALA A 693 22.09 -7.54 -1.10
C ALA A 693 23.44 -7.61 -0.41
N LEU A 694 23.57 -8.40 0.66
CA LEU A 694 24.82 -8.53 1.40
C LEU A 694 25.98 -9.14 0.58
N GLN A 695 25.71 -9.81 -0.55
CA GLN A 695 26.79 -10.24 -1.45
C GLN A 695 27.10 -9.24 -2.58
N THR A 696 26.14 -8.39 -2.93
CA THR A 696 26.36 -7.31 -3.90
C THR A 696 26.87 -6.03 -3.23
N VAL A 697 26.83 -5.97 -1.92
CA VAL A 697 27.11 -4.80 -1.06
C VAL A 697 28.57 -4.33 -1.12
N GLU A 698 29.52 -5.18 -1.43
CA GLU A 698 30.91 -4.70 -1.63
C GLU A 698 31.03 -3.61 -2.73
N ARG A 699 29.93 -3.28 -3.42
CA ARG A 699 29.89 -2.31 -4.53
C ARG A 699 28.69 -1.37 -4.56
N ASP A 700 27.79 -1.39 -3.57
CA ASP A 700 26.69 -0.43 -3.51
C ASP A 700 27.00 0.74 -2.56
N PRO A 701 27.28 1.96 -3.11
CA PRO A 701 27.68 3.12 -2.31
C PRO A 701 26.63 3.53 -1.26
N LEU A 702 25.35 3.22 -1.51
CA LEU A 702 24.25 3.64 -0.64
C LEU A 702 24.23 2.83 0.66
N LEU A 703 24.45 1.53 0.56
CA LEU A 703 24.45 0.65 1.74
C LEU A 703 25.75 0.84 2.55
N GLU A 704 26.87 1.09 1.88
CA GLU A 704 28.13 1.41 2.54
C GLU A 704 28.00 2.74 3.31
N GLN A 705 27.36 3.74 2.71
CA GLN A 705 27.04 5.00 3.37
C GLN A 705 26.11 4.80 4.57
N MET A 706 25.08 3.99 4.45
CA MET A 706 24.14 3.69 5.55
C MET A 706 24.83 2.99 6.73
N MET A 707 25.75 2.05 6.46
CA MET A 707 26.50 1.34 7.49
C MET A 707 27.51 2.25 8.18
N VAL A 708 28.08 3.23 7.45
CA VAL A 708 28.98 4.22 8.02
C VAL A 708 28.22 5.20 8.92
N GLU A 709 27.08 5.72 8.45
CA GLU A 709 26.24 6.63 9.22
C GLU A 709 25.70 6.00 10.51
N GLU A 710 25.35 4.71 10.48
CA GLU A 710 24.86 4.01 11.67
C GLU A 710 25.98 3.77 12.69
N ARG A 711 27.17 3.40 12.22
CA ARG A 711 28.34 3.25 13.11
C ARG A 711 28.73 4.57 13.78
N GLU A 712 28.72 5.66 13.03
CA GLU A 712 29.00 6.99 13.58
C GLU A 712 27.97 7.43 14.63
N ARG A 713 26.70 7.06 14.44
CA ARG A 713 25.62 7.28 15.41
C ARG A 713 25.77 6.43 16.68
N GLU A 714 26.18 5.18 16.52
CA GLU A 714 26.41 4.27 17.65
C GLU A 714 27.61 4.72 18.48
N GLU A 715 28.70 5.11 17.82
CA GLU A 715 29.89 5.67 18.48
C GLU A 715 29.61 7.01 19.18
N ALA A 716 28.73 7.84 18.62
CA ALA A 716 28.32 9.09 19.23
C ALA A 716 27.37 8.86 20.43
N ARG A 717 26.50 7.86 20.37
CA ARG A 717 25.67 7.41 21.53
C ARG A 717 26.55 6.87 22.67
N GLU A 718 27.57 6.10 22.35
CA GLU A 718 28.52 5.59 23.34
C GLU A 718 29.35 6.71 24.00
N ARG A 719 29.63 7.80 23.26
CA ARG A 719 30.29 9.00 23.79
C ARG A 719 29.34 9.95 24.53
N GLY A 720 28.03 9.65 24.58
CA GLY A 720 27.02 10.52 25.22
C GLY A 720 26.75 11.82 24.46
N GLU A 721 27.05 11.85 23.17
CA GLU A 721 26.82 13.00 22.28
C GLU A 721 25.40 12.95 21.70
N VAL A 722 24.65 14.05 21.82
CA VAL A 722 23.32 14.17 21.22
C VAL A 722 23.49 14.57 19.75
N ILE A 723 23.29 13.64 18.83
CA ILE A 723 23.30 13.97 17.39
C ILE A 723 21.94 14.52 17.00
N ALA A 724 21.90 15.79 16.64
CA ALA A 724 20.74 16.39 16.00
C ALA A 724 20.53 15.73 14.63
N SER A 725 19.36 15.13 14.39
CA SER A 725 18.96 14.60 13.09
C SER A 725 18.94 15.74 12.07
N GLY A 726 19.98 15.84 11.24
CA GLY A 726 19.95 16.81 10.15
C GLY A 726 21.24 17.43 9.65
N ALA A 727 22.42 16.96 10.10
CA ALA A 727 23.65 17.59 9.65
C ALA A 727 24.80 16.58 9.45
N VAL A 728 24.66 15.67 8.50
CA VAL A 728 25.83 15.02 7.88
C VAL A 728 25.54 14.81 6.40
N SER A 729 25.62 15.86 5.64
CA SER A 729 25.80 15.79 4.19
C SER A 729 26.66 16.97 3.76
N SER A 730 27.98 16.83 3.80
CA SER A 730 28.89 17.58 2.93
C SER A 730 30.37 17.55 3.35
N ALA A 731 30.89 16.43 3.81
CA ALA A 731 32.33 16.39 4.10
C ALA A 731 33.03 15.07 3.68
N ALA A 732 32.61 14.44 2.61
CA ALA A 732 33.35 13.30 2.05
C ALA A 732 33.23 13.26 0.51
N GLY A 733 33.83 14.22 -0.14
CA GLY A 733 33.98 14.21 -1.58
C GLY A 733 35.12 15.14 -2.02
N PHE A 734 36.21 14.56 -2.44
CA PHE A 734 37.39 15.13 -3.09
C PHE A 734 38.68 15.12 -2.27
N LYS A 735 39.34 14.00 -2.25
CA LYS A 735 40.80 13.94 -2.27
C LYS A 735 41.24 13.28 -3.55
N GLY A 736 41.64 14.10 -4.49
CA GLY A 736 42.29 13.67 -5.72
C GLY A 736 42.84 14.87 -6.49
N ALA A 737 44.14 15.05 -6.37
CA ALA A 737 45.04 15.79 -7.25
C ALA A 737 45.00 17.33 -7.30
N GLY A 738 46.03 17.95 -6.74
CA GLY A 738 46.79 18.98 -7.42
C GLY A 738 46.51 20.43 -7.07
N GLY A 739 47.46 21.09 -6.40
CA GLY A 739 47.67 22.51 -6.60
C GLY A 739 47.55 23.42 -5.38
N ALA A 740 48.65 23.75 -4.82
CA ALA A 740 48.83 24.78 -3.81
C ALA A 740 48.31 26.15 -4.29
N ALA A 741 47.17 26.59 -3.79
CA ALA A 741 46.77 28.00 -3.78
C ALA A 741 45.48 28.17 -2.96
N GLY A 742 45.54 28.51 -1.69
CA GLY A 742 44.31 28.71 -0.89
C GLY A 742 44.51 29.01 0.60
N ALA A 743 45.76 29.11 1.05
CA ALA A 743 46.07 29.32 2.47
C ALA A 743 46.17 30.80 2.89
N ARG A 744 45.38 31.69 2.27
CA ARG A 744 45.42 33.14 2.63
C ARG A 744 44.09 33.75 3.08
N ASP A 745 42.99 33.07 2.99
CA ASP A 745 41.67 33.65 3.35
C ASP A 745 41.10 33.22 4.71
N ALA A 746 41.63 32.19 5.33
CA ALA A 746 41.18 31.74 6.66
C ALA A 746 41.60 32.64 7.84
N ARG A 747 42.49 33.63 7.63
CA ARG A 747 42.93 34.53 8.70
C ARG A 747 42.24 35.91 8.73
N LYS A 748 41.22 36.11 7.90
CA LYS A 748 40.48 37.38 7.83
C LYS A 748 39.14 37.35 8.56
N LEU A 749 38.66 36.21 8.94
CA LEU A 749 37.39 36.04 9.68
C LEU A 749 37.54 36.06 11.21
N ASP A 750 38.76 35.84 11.74
CA ASP A 750 39.02 35.88 13.20
C ASP A 750 39.24 37.30 13.76
N ARG A 751 39.33 38.34 12.92
CA ARG A 751 39.52 39.72 13.38
C ARG A 751 38.25 40.57 13.51
N LEU A 752 37.08 39.97 13.30
CA LEU A 752 35.78 40.67 13.45
C LEU A 752 35.00 40.24 14.69
N ARG A 753 35.59 39.44 15.57
CA ARG A 753 34.92 38.96 16.80
C ARG A 753 35.34 39.70 18.08
N ASP A 754 36.39 40.51 18.06
CA ASP A 754 36.89 41.24 19.23
C ASP A 754 36.76 42.75 19.06
N GLY A 755 35.57 43.25 18.92
CA GLY A 755 35.35 44.70 18.85
C GLY A 755 33.91 45.13 18.91
N LYS A 756 33.29 44.94 20.07
CA LYS A 756 32.31 45.92 20.62
C LYS A 756 32.01 45.56 22.09
N LYS A 757 32.46 46.50 22.92
CA LYS A 757 31.84 46.73 24.21
C LYS A 757 30.43 47.22 24.02
#